data_e6553e8dd5ac63f54634b8714a25176e
#
_entry.id   e6553e8dd5ac63f54634b8714a25176e
#
_cell.length_a   1.000
_cell.length_b   1.000
_cell.length_c   1.000
_cell.angle_alpha   90.00
_cell.angle_beta   90.00
_cell.angle_gamma   90.00
#
_symmetry.space_group_name_H-M   'P 1'
#
loop_
_entity.id
_entity.type
_entity.pdbx_description
1 polymer ?
#
loop_
_entity_poly.entity_id
_entity_poly.type
_entity_poly.pdbx_seq_one_letter_code
_entity_poly.pdbx_strand_id
1 'polypeptide(L)'
;MKKTFLMLLIALLSVSFVFASGAGEIKVEETQTTETQTVEVVEEEVQKLTYAEGTVLRMATGYNSKKTGLFYDADTAGEGLELAGVTYHAGDLKPTWVEVEKILGVKFEDKYQGNSATNELKYWKERLSEVDMVSGNAVGINELGVAGSFVNLADYLDMMPSFKAYLEANPIVRLSITADTSTGAIYFAPYFDGVNDIERMPLMRTDWVVKLLDGEGEFTAEKCGTLAAAVYEPYMPTSGSVKVDAVSADGSKVIYLTKNYDKAGNIVANMNAALASGSVDGVTAVNMLRKYIDEAYDGYYGTTRSNLFIGQDAAWDADELVALLRCVVANAYTLNGTDTVQGLFSREDSNNQRRVDLYRFAGVLFGVRGLESRQDYLYFESDGTIKDARQDEETYLAMERMNALAQEGLISKSYVDSSNETSSTMLENDLGFMSYDYNQTQTILNETKLQDGEKYMAVMVPIARWYDGTNADGVYMRFTESWRSVKTDAWAISKAGVGDDQDKLYAALALIDLAFSERGQILMSYGPDEFIKTNADGSYVTFNFNGKEMPVISDYTYEKLWELAKGNYTNFARYYLGSTLSFVKSQAFEYQCTHEVGKEGASKISTAIGLGTIKHPELAVEDNMWYTSVPTTLPSTTIENNTLNTYTELTAEFGTGKGKVNILCDQISKGYTLEGCSSAAETAKTVKEVWGGEQYTALKQIAWDRALEYYQTISK
;
A
#
# COMPACT_ATOMS: atom_id res chain seq x y z
N MET A 1 -5.90 -7.79 -42.18
CA MET A 1 -7.15 -7.79 -41.42
C MET A 1 -6.98 -7.91 -39.89
N LYS A 2 -5.84 -8.44 -39.38
CA LYS A 2 -5.62 -8.54 -37.91
C LYS A 2 -5.16 -7.25 -37.21
N LYS A 3 -4.71 -6.22 -37.94
CA LYS A 3 -4.27 -4.95 -37.34
C LYS A 3 -5.39 -3.90 -37.18
N THR A 4 -6.52 -4.08 -37.85
CA THR A 4 -7.62 -3.11 -37.82
C THR A 4 -8.58 -3.36 -36.64
N PHE A 5 -8.62 -4.58 -36.11
CA PHE A 5 -9.48 -4.93 -34.98
C PHE A 5 -8.89 -4.47 -33.63
N LEU A 6 -7.56 -4.44 -33.52
CA LEU A 6 -6.85 -3.99 -32.31
C LEU A 6 -6.98 -2.46 -32.10
N MET A 7 -7.06 -1.68 -33.20
CA MET A 7 -7.24 -0.22 -33.09
C MET A 7 -8.65 0.21 -32.67
N LEU A 8 -9.65 -0.63 -32.85
CA LEU A 8 -11.03 -0.31 -32.46
C LEU A 8 -11.26 -0.55 -30.96
N LEU A 9 -10.56 -1.49 -30.35
CA LEU A 9 -10.64 -1.75 -28.90
C LEU A 9 -9.87 -0.69 -28.09
N ILE A 10 -8.75 -0.19 -28.63
CA ILE A 10 -7.95 0.87 -28.01
C ILE A 10 -8.69 2.23 -28.07
N ALA A 11 -9.51 2.46 -29.08
CA ALA A 11 -10.31 3.68 -29.20
C ALA A 11 -11.45 3.79 -28.17
N LEU A 12 -11.91 2.69 -27.60
CA LEU A 12 -12.96 2.66 -26.57
C LEU A 12 -12.42 2.82 -25.12
N LEU A 13 -11.14 2.54 -24.91
CA LEU A 13 -10.49 2.71 -23.59
C LEU A 13 -9.77 4.06 -23.43
N SER A 14 -9.57 4.83 -24.54
CA SER A 14 -8.87 6.11 -24.50
C SER A 14 -9.77 7.35 -24.33
N VAL A 15 -11.08 7.19 -24.09
CA VAL A 15 -12.02 8.32 -23.94
C VAL A 15 -12.17 8.81 -22.48
N SER A 16 -11.46 8.21 -21.53
CA SER A 16 -11.59 8.57 -20.11
C SER A 16 -10.61 9.63 -19.59
N PHE A 17 -9.71 10.16 -20.39
CA PHE A 17 -8.69 11.09 -19.92
C PHE A 17 -8.50 12.30 -20.85
N VAL A 18 -9.49 13.15 -21.01
CA VAL A 18 -9.29 14.61 -21.30
C VAL A 18 -10.61 15.33 -21.10
N PHE A 19 -10.78 16.09 -20.04
CA PHE A 19 -11.58 17.31 -20.03
C PHE A 19 -11.20 18.21 -18.85
N ALA A 20 -10.38 19.17 -19.16
CA ALA A 20 -10.50 20.47 -18.52
C ALA A 20 -10.24 21.55 -19.58
N SER A 21 -11.20 22.47 -19.68
CA SER A 21 -11.18 23.77 -20.29
C SER A 21 -11.47 23.91 -21.81
N GLY A 22 -12.50 24.72 -22.11
CA GLY A 22 -12.63 25.47 -23.36
C GLY A 22 -14.00 25.39 -24.03
N ALA A 23 -14.86 26.37 -23.76
CA ALA A 23 -16.12 26.55 -24.44
C ALA A 23 -15.91 26.89 -25.93
N GLY A 24 -16.67 26.23 -26.80
CA GLY A 24 -16.77 26.57 -28.22
C GLY A 24 -17.95 25.84 -28.86
N GLU A 25 -18.97 26.60 -29.24
CA GLU A 25 -20.17 26.12 -29.93
C GLU A 25 -19.80 25.50 -31.28
N ILE A 26 -20.32 24.30 -31.59
CA ILE A 26 -20.34 23.73 -32.92
C ILE A 26 -21.77 23.38 -33.30
N LYS A 27 -22.22 23.94 -34.42
CA LYS A 27 -23.49 23.69 -35.09
C LYS A 27 -23.57 22.26 -35.60
N VAL A 28 -24.71 21.63 -35.38
CA VAL A 28 -25.09 20.32 -35.95
C VAL A 28 -25.74 20.53 -37.31
N GLU A 29 -25.21 19.92 -38.36
CA GLU A 29 -25.91 19.70 -39.64
C GLU A 29 -26.53 18.29 -39.62
N GLU A 30 -27.81 18.21 -39.94
CA GLU A 30 -28.58 16.99 -40.12
C GLU A 30 -28.17 16.27 -41.41
N THR A 31 -27.92 14.97 -41.37
CA THR A 31 -27.86 14.14 -42.58
C THR A 31 -28.43 12.73 -42.33
N GLN A 32 -29.53 12.50 -42.95
CA GLN A 32 -30.15 11.30 -43.53
C GLN A 32 -30.03 9.91 -42.82
N THR A 33 -31.20 9.38 -42.54
CA THR A 33 -31.65 8.04 -42.23
C THR A 33 -31.03 6.94 -43.10
N THR A 34 -30.43 5.94 -42.43
CA THR A 34 -30.14 4.62 -43.01
C THR A 34 -30.90 3.57 -42.21
N GLU A 35 -31.59 2.66 -42.89
CA GLU A 35 -32.42 1.59 -42.33
C GLU A 35 -31.65 0.72 -41.34
N THR A 36 -32.16 0.62 -40.12
CA THR A 36 -31.66 -0.25 -39.06
C THR A 36 -32.23 -1.64 -39.28
N GLN A 37 -31.36 -2.60 -39.67
CA GLN A 37 -31.66 -4.00 -39.49
C GLN A 37 -31.65 -4.31 -37.99
N THR A 38 -32.81 -4.65 -37.46
CA THR A 38 -32.96 -5.18 -36.11
C THR A 38 -32.27 -6.55 -36.07
N VAL A 39 -31.08 -6.57 -35.46
CA VAL A 39 -30.49 -7.82 -34.97
C VAL A 39 -31.28 -8.16 -33.71
N GLU A 40 -32.03 -9.23 -33.71
CA GLU A 40 -32.57 -9.83 -32.49
C GLU A 40 -31.39 -10.22 -31.61
N VAL A 41 -31.13 -9.40 -30.60
CA VAL A 41 -30.28 -9.78 -29.47
C VAL A 41 -31.10 -10.81 -28.68
N VAL A 42 -30.76 -12.07 -28.84
CA VAL A 42 -31.21 -13.11 -27.90
C VAL A 42 -30.58 -12.73 -26.57
N GLU A 43 -31.36 -12.11 -25.68
CA GLU A 43 -31.00 -12.00 -24.26
C GLU A 43 -30.89 -13.44 -23.74
N GLU A 44 -29.68 -13.96 -23.58
CA GLU A 44 -29.46 -15.15 -22.77
C GLU A 44 -30.02 -14.84 -21.38
N GLU A 45 -31.07 -15.55 -20.97
CA GLU A 45 -31.61 -15.46 -19.62
C GLU A 45 -30.48 -15.81 -18.63
N VAL A 46 -29.91 -14.79 -17.99
CA VAL A 46 -28.94 -14.98 -16.91
C VAL A 46 -29.61 -15.82 -15.83
N GLN A 47 -29.10 -17.00 -15.60
CA GLN A 47 -29.66 -17.93 -14.61
C GLN A 47 -29.48 -17.29 -13.22
N LYS A 48 -30.57 -16.88 -12.58
CA LYS A 48 -30.55 -16.19 -11.28
C LYS A 48 -30.34 -17.20 -10.14
N LEU A 49 -29.52 -16.81 -9.17
CA LEU A 49 -29.41 -17.53 -7.88
C LEU A 49 -30.74 -17.40 -7.14
N THR A 50 -31.49 -18.50 -7.05
CA THR A 50 -32.80 -18.57 -6.38
C THR A 50 -32.73 -19.56 -5.23
N TYR A 51 -33.07 -19.14 -4.03
CA TYR A 51 -33.04 -19.93 -2.80
C TYR A 51 -34.17 -19.49 -1.86
N ALA A 52 -34.45 -20.33 -0.87
CA ALA A 52 -35.54 -20.08 0.09
C ALA A 52 -35.22 -18.89 1.01
N GLU A 53 -36.20 -18.02 1.24
CA GLU A 53 -36.08 -16.94 2.23
C GLU A 53 -35.85 -17.53 3.63
N GLY A 54 -34.93 -16.91 4.38
CA GLY A 54 -34.53 -17.37 5.70
C GLY A 54 -33.49 -18.52 5.69
N THR A 55 -32.93 -18.85 4.53
CA THR A 55 -31.80 -19.80 4.44
C THR A 55 -30.70 -19.40 5.43
N VAL A 56 -30.25 -20.33 6.26
CA VAL A 56 -29.23 -20.10 7.30
C VAL A 56 -27.84 -20.48 6.78
N LEU A 57 -26.93 -19.53 6.81
CA LEU A 57 -25.52 -19.74 6.51
C LEU A 57 -24.66 -19.73 7.78
N ARG A 58 -23.91 -20.79 8.01
CA ARG A 58 -22.98 -20.95 9.15
C ARG A 58 -21.63 -20.37 8.78
N MET A 59 -21.30 -19.22 9.39
CA MET A 59 -20.19 -18.34 9.00
C MET A 59 -19.02 -18.48 9.97
N ALA A 60 -17.92 -19.10 9.52
CA ALA A 60 -16.63 -19.10 10.22
C ALA A 60 -15.68 -18.07 9.61
N THR A 61 -16.14 -16.81 9.52
CA THR A 61 -15.48 -15.77 8.75
C THR A 61 -15.14 -14.54 9.59
N GLY A 62 -13.91 -14.08 9.46
CA GLY A 62 -13.36 -12.92 10.14
C GLY A 62 -11.89 -12.74 9.77
N TYR A 63 -11.19 -11.78 10.39
CA TYR A 63 -9.81 -11.46 9.97
C TYR A 63 -8.74 -12.01 10.94
N ASN A 64 -8.75 -11.63 12.21
CA ASN A 64 -7.70 -12.05 13.16
C ASN A 64 -8.11 -11.97 14.64
N SER A 65 -9.36 -11.65 14.91
CA SER A 65 -9.91 -11.59 16.27
C SER A 65 -11.44 -11.63 16.21
N LYS A 66 -12.09 -11.97 17.31
CA LYS A 66 -13.57 -11.92 17.42
C LYS A 66 -14.13 -10.55 17.03
N LYS A 67 -13.39 -9.46 17.29
CA LYS A 67 -13.80 -8.08 16.92
C LYS A 67 -14.01 -7.90 15.40
N THR A 68 -13.43 -8.76 14.57
CA THR A 68 -13.55 -8.69 13.11
C THR A 68 -14.55 -9.69 12.52
N GLY A 69 -15.28 -10.42 13.33
CA GLY A 69 -16.38 -11.29 12.89
C GLY A 69 -17.63 -10.51 12.53
N LEU A 70 -18.65 -11.22 12.05
CA LEU A 70 -19.95 -10.65 11.66
C LEU A 70 -20.75 -10.15 12.86
N PHE A 71 -20.54 -10.76 14.00
CA PHE A 71 -21.26 -10.49 15.25
C PHE A 71 -20.37 -9.69 16.22
N TYR A 72 -21.01 -8.90 17.08
CA TYR A 72 -20.27 -8.20 18.12
C TYR A 72 -19.76 -9.16 19.18
N ASP A 73 -18.52 -8.97 19.55
CA ASP A 73 -17.95 -9.60 20.77
C ASP A 73 -18.26 -8.76 22.01
N ALA A 74 -18.04 -9.35 23.18
CA ALA A 74 -18.33 -8.70 24.45
C ALA A 74 -17.47 -7.43 24.69
N ASP A 75 -16.23 -7.42 24.22
CA ASP A 75 -15.34 -6.26 24.40
C ASP A 75 -15.82 -5.06 23.57
N THR A 76 -16.25 -5.29 22.33
CA THR A 76 -16.70 -4.22 21.42
C THR A 76 -18.09 -3.72 21.81
N ALA A 77 -19.01 -4.61 22.17
CA ALA A 77 -20.37 -4.24 22.56
C ALA A 77 -20.45 -3.62 23.97
N GLY A 78 -19.56 -4.04 24.89
CA GLY A 78 -19.61 -3.62 26.29
C GLY A 78 -20.96 -3.94 26.95
N GLU A 79 -21.50 -3.00 27.70
CA GLU A 79 -22.85 -3.10 28.29
C GLU A 79 -24.00 -2.78 27.29
N GLY A 80 -23.64 -2.18 26.14
CA GLY A 80 -24.54 -1.81 25.05
C GLY A 80 -23.90 -0.73 24.18
N LEU A 81 -23.73 -1.02 22.90
CA LEU A 81 -23.14 -0.11 21.90
C LEU A 81 -24.27 0.59 21.14
N GLU A 82 -24.36 1.92 21.27
CA GLU A 82 -25.34 2.74 20.55
C GLU A 82 -24.80 3.14 19.17
N LEU A 83 -25.41 2.64 18.09
CA LEU A 83 -25.11 3.05 16.73
C LEU A 83 -26.40 3.30 15.93
N ALA A 84 -26.51 4.48 15.32
CA ALA A 84 -27.65 4.88 14.49
C ALA A 84 -29.04 4.65 15.15
N GLY A 85 -29.13 4.89 16.47
CA GLY A 85 -30.35 4.71 17.23
C GLY A 85 -30.71 3.26 17.60
N VAL A 86 -29.77 2.33 17.38
CA VAL A 86 -29.90 0.92 17.77
C VAL A 86 -28.87 0.60 18.84
N THR A 87 -29.30 -0.08 19.91
CA THR A 87 -28.40 -0.64 20.95
C THR A 87 -28.02 -2.05 20.58
N TYR A 88 -26.71 -2.30 20.42
CA TYR A 88 -26.15 -3.62 20.09
C TYR A 88 -25.49 -4.23 21.31
N HIS A 89 -25.67 -5.54 21.49
CA HIS A 89 -25.07 -6.33 22.55
C HIS A 89 -24.15 -7.41 21.97
N ALA A 90 -23.37 -8.06 22.81
CA ALA A 90 -22.59 -9.23 22.42
C ALA A 90 -23.48 -10.32 21.82
N GLY A 91 -23.10 -10.81 20.66
CA GLY A 91 -23.88 -11.79 19.89
C GLY A 91 -24.88 -11.20 18.88
N ASP A 92 -25.08 -9.88 18.87
CA ASP A 92 -25.87 -9.23 17.82
C ASP A 92 -25.08 -9.09 16.52
N LEU A 93 -25.75 -9.17 15.39
CA LEU A 93 -25.16 -8.87 14.08
C LEU A 93 -24.77 -7.39 14.00
N LYS A 94 -23.62 -7.11 13.38
CA LYS A 94 -23.18 -5.75 13.09
C LYS A 94 -24.05 -5.11 12.00
N PRO A 95 -24.14 -3.78 11.95
CA PRO A 95 -25.05 -3.05 11.04
C PRO A 95 -24.98 -3.51 9.58
N THR A 96 -23.78 -3.65 9.02
CA THR A 96 -23.57 -4.12 7.65
C THR A 96 -24.21 -5.48 7.41
N TRP A 97 -24.08 -6.41 8.35
CA TRP A 97 -24.58 -7.77 8.21
C TRP A 97 -26.08 -7.88 8.45
N VAL A 98 -26.65 -7.00 9.28
CA VAL A 98 -28.10 -6.83 9.39
C VAL A 98 -28.69 -6.42 8.04
N GLU A 99 -28.04 -5.50 7.34
CA GLU A 99 -28.49 -5.07 6.02
C GLU A 99 -28.29 -6.15 4.94
N VAL A 100 -27.17 -6.90 5.00
CA VAL A 100 -26.94 -8.05 4.10
C VAL A 100 -28.03 -9.12 4.29
N GLU A 101 -28.44 -9.44 5.53
CA GLU A 101 -29.56 -10.36 5.76
C GLU A 101 -30.86 -9.88 5.09
N LYS A 102 -31.14 -8.59 5.14
CA LYS A 102 -32.35 -8.02 4.49
C LYS A 102 -32.26 -8.09 2.97
N ILE A 103 -31.10 -7.71 2.41
CA ILE A 103 -30.91 -7.69 0.94
C ILE A 103 -31.00 -9.09 0.36
N LEU A 104 -30.39 -10.08 1.00
CA LEU A 104 -30.30 -11.44 0.51
C LEU A 104 -31.45 -12.35 1.01
N GLY A 105 -32.21 -11.93 2.02
CA GLY A 105 -33.24 -12.80 2.62
C GLY A 105 -32.67 -14.01 3.36
N VAL A 106 -31.42 -13.92 3.85
CA VAL A 106 -30.72 -15.00 4.57
C VAL A 106 -30.67 -14.77 6.06
N LYS A 107 -30.18 -15.74 6.81
CA LYS A 107 -29.80 -15.64 8.22
C LYS A 107 -28.37 -16.14 8.40
N PHE A 108 -27.63 -15.49 9.34
CA PHE A 108 -26.29 -15.90 9.67
C PHE A 108 -26.20 -16.56 11.05
N GLU A 109 -25.38 -17.59 11.14
CA GLU A 109 -25.02 -18.25 12.39
C GLU A 109 -23.50 -18.11 12.62
N ASP A 110 -23.07 -17.58 13.79
CA ASP A 110 -21.65 -17.39 14.11
C ASP A 110 -20.96 -18.73 14.41
N LYS A 111 -19.94 -19.03 13.61
CA LYS A 111 -19.01 -20.14 13.82
C LYS A 111 -17.57 -19.67 13.96
N TYR A 112 -17.30 -18.36 13.80
CA TYR A 112 -15.96 -17.80 13.79
C TYR A 112 -15.30 -17.93 15.17
N GLN A 113 -14.06 -18.48 15.21
CA GLN A 113 -13.33 -18.72 16.45
C GLN A 113 -12.48 -17.52 16.90
N GLY A 114 -12.32 -16.50 16.05
CA GLY A 114 -11.50 -15.32 16.35
C GLY A 114 -10.03 -15.51 16.00
N ASN A 115 -9.72 -16.46 15.14
CA ASN A 115 -8.36 -16.74 14.70
C ASN A 115 -7.95 -15.92 13.47
N SER A 116 -6.64 -15.85 13.18
CA SER A 116 -6.16 -15.48 11.86
C SER A 116 -6.66 -16.46 10.80
N ALA A 117 -6.74 -16.04 9.55
CA ALA A 117 -7.24 -16.87 8.45
C ALA A 117 -6.56 -18.26 8.40
N THR A 118 -5.24 -18.32 8.51
CA THR A 118 -4.49 -19.58 8.55
C THR A 118 -4.93 -20.49 9.70
N ASN A 119 -5.10 -19.93 10.89
CA ASN A 119 -5.49 -20.72 12.07
C ASN A 119 -6.98 -21.06 12.07
N GLU A 120 -7.83 -20.22 11.48
CA GLU A 120 -9.25 -20.50 11.33
C GLU A 120 -9.45 -21.69 10.38
N LEU A 121 -8.79 -21.70 9.22
CA LEU A 121 -8.80 -22.82 8.30
C LEU A 121 -8.26 -24.10 8.95
N LYS A 122 -7.15 -24.00 9.68
CA LYS A 122 -6.57 -25.13 10.42
C LYS A 122 -7.53 -25.72 11.47
N TYR A 123 -8.32 -24.87 12.11
CA TYR A 123 -9.33 -25.30 13.08
C TYR A 123 -10.49 -26.06 12.42
N TRP A 124 -10.93 -25.59 11.24
CA TRP A 124 -12.13 -26.13 10.56
C TRP A 124 -11.85 -27.25 9.54
N LYS A 125 -10.64 -27.38 9.00
CA LYS A 125 -10.33 -28.28 7.87
C LYS A 125 -10.82 -29.70 8.03
N GLU A 126 -10.86 -30.26 9.26
CA GLU A 126 -11.36 -31.60 9.55
C GLU A 126 -12.87 -31.63 9.89
N ARG A 127 -13.52 -30.46 9.92
CA ARG A 127 -14.92 -30.29 10.31
C ARG A 127 -15.67 -29.35 9.36
N LEU A 128 -15.30 -29.35 8.10
CA LEU A 128 -15.90 -28.48 7.10
C LEU A 128 -17.41 -28.67 6.92
N SER A 129 -17.97 -29.82 7.29
CA SER A 129 -19.42 -30.07 7.30
C SER A 129 -20.21 -29.25 8.34
N GLU A 130 -19.52 -28.65 9.33
CA GLU A 130 -20.14 -27.85 10.39
C GLU A 130 -20.24 -26.35 10.02
N VAL A 131 -19.63 -25.91 8.90
CA VAL A 131 -19.59 -24.53 8.42
C VAL A 131 -19.92 -24.45 6.95
N ASP A 132 -20.64 -23.41 6.53
CA ASP A 132 -20.98 -23.20 5.12
C ASP A 132 -19.93 -22.30 4.44
N MET A 133 -19.39 -21.29 5.17
CA MET A 133 -18.29 -20.46 4.70
C MET A 133 -17.20 -20.37 5.77
N VAL A 134 -15.94 -20.33 5.32
CA VAL A 134 -14.76 -20.29 6.20
C VAL A 134 -13.70 -19.33 5.68
N SER A 135 -13.09 -18.56 6.60
CA SER A 135 -11.86 -17.81 6.31
C SER A 135 -10.66 -18.75 6.25
N GLY A 136 -9.76 -18.47 5.32
CA GLY A 136 -8.51 -19.21 5.21
C GLY A 136 -7.43 -18.43 4.50
N ASN A 137 -6.20 -18.91 4.54
CA ASN A 137 -5.19 -18.39 3.63
C ASN A 137 -5.38 -18.99 2.23
N ALA A 138 -5.11 -18.22 1.21
CA ALA A 138 -5.33 -18.57 -0.19
C ALA A 138 -4.62 -19.88 -0.59
N VAL A 139 -3.39 -20.11 -0.12
CA VAL A 139 -2.64 -21.33 -0.41
C VAL A 139 -3.35 -22.56 0.15
N GLY A 140 -3.70 -22.53 1.44
CA GLY A 140 -4.38 -23.65 2.09
C GLY A 140 -5.79 -23.90 1.53
N ILE A 141 -6.52 -22.84 1.14
CA ILE A 141 -7.81 -22.97 0.47
C ILE A 141 -7.63 -23.62 -0.91
N ASN A 142 -6.65 -23.20 -1.70
CA ASN A 142 -6.38 -23.78 -3.00
C ASN A 142 -5.99 -25.27 -2.90
N GLU A 143 -5.12 -25.64 -1.98
CA GLU A 143 -4.74 -27.05 -1.74
C GLU A 143 -5.96 -27.92 -1.41
N LEU A 144 -6.79 -27.48 -0.48
CA LEU A 144 -8.01 -28.19 -0.09
C LEU A 144 -9.09 -28.13 -1.19
N GLY A 145 -9.15 -27.03 -1.96
CA GLY A 145 -10.06 -26.89 -3.08
C GLY A 145 -9.77 -27.85 -4.21
N VAL A 146 -8.50 -27.98 -4.61
CA VAL A 146 -8.05 -28.98 -5.58
C VAL A 146 -8.34 -30.40 -5.09
N ALA A 147 -8.24 -30.64 -3.78
CA ALA A 147 -8.62 -31.90 -3.13
C ALA A 147 -10.16 -32.11 -3.04
N GLY A 148 -10.97 -31.14 -3.48
CA GLY A 148 -12.44 -31.24 -3.56
C GLY A 148 -13.18 -30.79 -2.30
N SER A 149 -12.54 -30.09 -1.37
CA SER A 149 -13.16 -29.63 -0.12
C SER A 149 -13.99 -28.35 -0.28
N PHE A 150 -13.71 -27.53 -1.29
CA PHE A 150 -14.38 -26.26 -1.53
C PHE A 150 -15.11 -26.21 -2.87
N VAL A 151 -16.13 -25.36 -2.93
CA VAL A 151 -16.88 -25.09 -4.14
C VAL A 151 -16.00 -24.35 -5.14
N ASN A 152 -15.99 -24.81 -6.39
CA ASN A 152 -15.33 -24.10 -7.48
C ASN A 152 -16.22 -22.94 -7.96
N LEU A 153 -15.87 -21.71 -7.63
CA LEU A 153 -16.64 -20.53 -7.99
C LEU A 153 -16.66 -20.28 -9.51
N ALA A 154 -15.66 -20.79 -10.23
CA ALA A 154 -15.60 -20.63 -11.68
C ALA A 154 -16.78 -21.31 -12.38
N ASP A 155 -17.34 -22.38 -11.81
CA ASP A 155 -18.50 -23.12 -12.35
C ASP A 155 -19.80 -22.30 -12.26
N TYR A 156 -19.82 -21.20 -11.49
CA TYR A 156 -21.00 -20.39 -11.20
C TYR A 156 -20.85 -18.91 -11.60
N LEU A 157 -19.77 -18.53 -12.31
CA LEU A 157 -19.53 -17.11 -12.66
C LEU A 157 -20.68 -16.51 -13.48
N ASP A 158 -21.33 -17.26 -14.35
CA ASP A 158 -22.48 -16.77 -15.12
C ASP A 158 -23.71 -16.49 -14.25
N MET A 159 -23.76 -17.04 -13.04
CA MET A 159 -24.78 -16.77 -12.03
C MET A 159 -24.38 -15.66 -11.04
N MET A 160 -23.14 -15.20 -11.11
CA MET A 160 -22.54 -14.15 -10.26
C MET A 160 -22.05 -12.96 -11.11
N PRO A 161 -22.95 -12.18 -11.72
CA PRO A 161 -22.61 -11.16 -12.70
C PRO A 161 -21.70 -10.07 -12.16
N SER A 162 -21.84 -9.69 -10.87
CA SER A 162 -21.00 -8.65 -10.25
C SER A 162 -19.58 -9.14 -10.04
N PHE A 163 -19.43 -10.36 -9.51
CA PHE A 163 -18.11 -10.97 -9.31
C PHE A 163 -17.42 -11.24 -10.64
N LYS A 164 -18.16 -11.76 -11.63
CA LYS A 164 -17.65 -11.98 -13.00
C LYS A 164 -17.14 -10.66 -13.60
N ALA A 165 -17.96 -9.60 -13.62
CA ALA A 165 -17.58 -8.30 -14.15
C ALA A 165 -16.36 -7.70 -13.42
N TYR A 166 -16.28 -7.89 -12.11
CA TYR A 166 -15.12 -7.47 -11.33
C TYR A 166 -13.83 -8.18 -11.77
N LEU A 167 -13.88 -9.49 -11.98
CA LEU A 167 -12.72 -10.27 -12.43
C LEU A 167 -12.31 -9.93 -13.88
N GLU A 168 -13.27 -9.61 -14.73
CA GLU A 168 -13.02 -9.15 -16.10
C GLU A 168 -12.36 -7.76 -16.13
N ALA A 169 -12.79 -6.86 -15.25
CA ALA A 169 -12.19 -5.52 -15.10
C ALA A 169 -10.81 -5.56 -14.41
N ASN A 170 -10.50 -6.61 -13.66
CA ASN A 170 -9.27 -6.75 -12.89
C ASN A 170 -8.57 -8.09 -13.20
N PRO A 171 -7.99 -8.24 -14.39
CA PRO A 171 -7.40 -9.51 -14.83
C PRO A 171 -6.32 -10.06 -13.91
N ILE A 172 -5.49 -9.18 -13.32
CA ILE A 172 -4.45 -9.59 -12.36
C ILE A 172 -5.04 -10.26 -11.12
N VAL A 173 -6.23 -9.82 -10.69
CA VAL A 173 -6.96 -10.45 -9.58
C VAL A 173 -7.38 -11.85 -9.98
N ARG A 174 -7.95 -12.01 -11.18
CA ARG A 174 -8.34 -13.33 -11.69
C ARG A 174 -7.16 -14.28 -11.76
N LEU A 175 -6.02 -13.84 -12.28
CA LEU A 175 -4.79 -14.63 -12.28
C LEU A 175 -4.34 -15.03 -10.87
N SER A 176 -4.39 -14.07 -9.92
CA SER A 176 -3.97 -14.30 -8.54
C SER A 176 -4.81 -15.33 -7.79
N ILE A 177 -6.09 -15.48 -8.13
CA ILE A 177 -7.01 -16.39 -7.44
C ILE A 177 -7.28 -17.70 -8.20
N THR A 178 -6.77 -17.86 -9.42
CA THR A 178 -6.88 -19.11 -10.17
C THR A 178 -5.95 -20.15 -9.57
N ALA A 179 -6.55 -21.21 -9.03
CA ALA A 179 -5.82 -22.29 -8.36
C ALA A 179 -5.21 -23.29 -9.34
N ASP A 180 -5.90 -23.54 -10.46
CA ASP A 180 -5.49 -24.47 -11.49
C ASP A 180 -5.81 -23.91 -12.87
N THR A 181 -4.77 -23.61 -13.63
CA THR A 181 -4.88 -23.01 -14.96
C THR A 181 -5.38 -23.99 -16.02
N SER A 182 -5.34 -25.29 -15.77
CA SER A 182 -5.89 -26.31 -16.69
C SER A 182 -7.41 -26.35 -16.65
N THR A 183 -8.02 -25.99 -15.54
CA THR A 183 -9.47 -26.00 -15.32
C THR A 183 -10.05 -24.61 -15.13
N GLY A 184 -9.22 -23.61 -14.82
CA GLY A 184 -9.65 -22.27 -14.45
C GLY A 184 -10.28 -22.16 -13.07
N ALA A 185 -10.08 -23.16 -12.21
CA ALA A 185 -10.74 -23.27 -10.91
C ALA A 185 -10.41 -22.12 -9.98
N ILE A 186 -11.45 -21.60 -9.30
CA ILE A 186 -11.39 -20.53 -8.30
C ILE A 186 -12.10 -21.03 -7.05
N TYR A 187 -11.39 -21.13 -5.92
CA TYR A 187 -11.96 -21.71 -4.69
C TYR A 187 -12.28 -20.68 -3.61
N PHE A 188 -12.01 -19.41 -3.84
CA PHE A 188 -12.26 -18.37 -2.83
C PHE A 188 -12.60 -17.01 -3.43
N ALA A 189 -13.33 -16.22 -2.67
CA ALA A 189 -13.50 -14.81 -2.90
C ALA A 189 -12.30 -14.04 -2.30
N PRO A 190 -11.61 -13.21 -3.09
CA PRO A 190 -10.40 -12.52 -2.65
C PRO A 190 -10.71 -11.36 -1.72
N TYR A 191 -9.74 -11.01 -0.87
CA TYR A 191 -9.79 -9.85 0.00
C TYR A 191 -8.85 -8.75 -0.47
N PHE A 192 -9.34 -7.51 -0.43
CA PHE A 192 -8.58 -6.31 -0.78
C PHE A 192 -8.71 -5.23 0.29
N ASP A 193 -7.58 -4.63 0.62
CA ASP A 193 -7.54 -3.37 1.40
C ASP A 193 -7.49 -2.12 0.49
N GLY A 194 -8.04 -2.20 -0.68
CA GLY A 194 -7.92 -1.22 -1.75
C GLY A 194 -7.03 -1.76 -2.87
N VAL A 195 -7.52 -1.68 -4.11
CA VAL A 195 -6.75 -2.02 -5.31
C VAL A 195 -6.08 -0.75 -5.79
N ASN A 196 -4.82 -0.85 -6.15
CA ASN A 196 -4.08 0.26 -6.71
C ASN A 196 -3.94 1.47 -5.75
N ASP A 197 -3.77 1.22 -4.47
CA ASP A 197 -3.60 2.26 -3.47
C ASP A 197 -2.22 2.19 -2.82
N ILE A 198 -1.60 3.34 -2.65
CA ILE A 198 -0.32 3.46 -1.95
C ILE A 198 -0.60 3.50 -0.45
N GLU A 199 0.01 2.58 0.26
CA GLU A 199 -0.22 2.47 1.70
C GLU A 199 0.76 3.31 2.51
N ARG A 200 2.04 3.29 2.11
CA ARG A 200 3.12 3.92 2.85
C ARG A 200 3.76 5.02 2.06
N MET A 201 4.19 6.03 2.78
CA MET A 201 4.85 7.20 2.23
C MET A 201 5.80 7.81 3.27
N PRO A 202 6.76 8.62 2.85
CA PRO A 202 7.59 9.37 3.78
C PRO A 202 6.73 10.37 4.55
N LEU A 203 6.77 10.31 5.87
CA LEU A 203 6.07 11.23 6.79
C LEU A 203 7.09 12.01 7.58
N MET A 204 7.01 13.36 7.62
CA MET A 204 7.95 14.18 8.39
C MET A 204 7.28 15.38 9.08
N ARG A 205 7.93 15.89 10.11
CA ARG A 205 7.60 17.16 10.76
C ARG A 205 7.91 18.31 9.82
N THR A 206 6.91 18.68 9.01
CA THR A 206 7.08 19.74 8.00
C THR A 206 7.26 21.13 8.61
N ASP A 207 6.71 21.37 9.80
CA ASP A 207 6.95 22.57 10.62
C ASP A 207 8.45 22.75 10.98
N TRP A 208 9.16 21.66 11.28
CA TRP A 208 10.60 21.70 11.54
C TRP A 208 11.40 22.00 10.28
N VAL A 209 11.01 21.46 9.14
CA VAL A 209 11.66 21.76 7.84
C VAL A 209 11.55 23.26 7.52
N VAL A 210 10.36 23.84 7.67
CA VAL A 210 10.14 25.29 7.50
C VAL A 210 11.00 26.08 8.48
N LYS A 211 11.00 25.71 9.75
CA LYS A 211 11.79 26.39 10.79
C LYS A 211 13.28 26.37 10.47
N LEU A 212 13.82 25.24 10.02
CA LEU A 212 15.25 25.11 9.67
C LEU A 212 15.62 25.87 8.39
N LEU A 213 14.82 25.78 7.33
CA LEU A 213 15.22 26.22 6.01
C LEU A 213 14.74 27.63 5.65
N ASP A 214 13.58 28.06 6.15
CA ASP A 214 12.94 29.32 5.84
C ASP A 214 12.98 30.32 7.00
N GLY A 215 13.18 29.84 8.24
CA GLY A 215 13.23 30.66 9.43
C GLY A 215 14.42 31.64 9.42
N GLU A 216 14.18 32.88 9.83
CA GLU A 216 15.23 33.91 9.96
C GLU A 216 15.65 34.08 11.41
N GLY A 217 16.97 34.07 11.67
CA GLY A 217 17.57 34.60 12.92
C GLY A 217 17.37 33.77 14.20
N GLU A 218 16.71 32.59 14.12
CA GLU A 218 16.41 31.78 15.31
C GLU A 218 17.52 30.83 15.73
N PHE A 219 18.54 30.64 14.89
CA PHE A 219 19.61 29.67 15.12
C PHE A 219 20.84 30.37 15.68
N THR A 220 21.24 29.99 16.89
CA THR A 220 22.48 30.48 17.50
C THR A 220 23.42 29.31 17.81
N ALA A 221 24.71 29.48 17.59
CA ALA A 221 25.72 28.46 17.87
C ALA A 221 25.73 27.99 19.33
N GLU A 222 25.24 28.83 20.26
CA GLU A 222 25.16 28.54 21.70
C GLU A 222 24.03 27.53 22.04
N LYS A 223 23.09 27.35 21.12
CA LYS A 223 21.87 26.51 21.28
C LYS A 223 21.81 25.33 20.30
N CYS A 224 22.90 25.00 19.67
CA CYS A 224 22.93 23.84 18.78
C CYS A 224 24.04 22.87 19.20
N GLY A 225 23.84 21.60 18.85
CA GLY A 225 24.85 20.57 18.94
C GLY A 225 25.83 20.62 17.75
N THR A 226 26.66 19.62 17.65
CA THR A 226 27.58 19.40 16.53
C THR A 226 27.21 18.14 15.77
N LEU A 227 27.53 18.12 14.49
CA LEU A 227 27.37 16.91 13.67
C LEU A 227 28.28 15.79 14.21
N ALA A 228 27.79 14.56 14.12
CA ALA A 228 28.61 13.38 14.35
C ALA A 228 29.72 13.25 13.28
N ALA A 229 30.71 12.42 13.55
CA ALA A 229 31.71 12.08 12.54
C ALA A 229 31.02 11.42 11.32
N ALA A 230 31.43 11.85 10.14
CA ALA A 230 30.86 11.33 8.89
C ALA A 230 31.16 9.84 8.70
N VAL A 231 30.13 9.08 8.38
CA VAL A 231 30.21 7.66 7.99
C VAL A 231 29.53 7.45 6.65
N TYR A 232 28.42 8.15 6.41
CA TYR A 232 27.69 8.08 5.17
C TYR A 232 28.44 8.78 4.04
N GLU A 233 28.64 8.08 2.93
CA GLU A 233 29.27 8.58 1.72
C GLU A 233 28.21 9.00 0.69
N PRO A 234 28.51 9.98 -0.17
CA PRO A 234 27.59 10.46 -1.19
C PRO A 234 27.03 9.33 -2.07
N TYR A 235 25.72 9.34 -2.23
CA TYR A 235 24.99 8.45 -3.15
C TYR A 235 24.80 9.09 -4.53
N MET A 236 24.47 10.39 -4.54
CA MET A 236 24.28 11.18 -5.75
C MET A 236 25.63 11.65 -6.31
N PRO A 237 25.68 12.10 -7.60
CA PRO A 237 26.91 12.60 -8.19
C PRO A 237 27.55 13.75 -7.39
N THR A 238 28.89 13.84 -7.45
CA THR A 238 29.65 14.92 -6.83
C THR A 238 30.06 16.02 -7.80
N SER A 239 29.80 15.83 -9.10
CA SER A 239 30.03 16.81 -10.18
C SER A 239 29.05 16.60 -11.32
N GLY A 240 29.01 17.53 -12.27
CA GLY A 240 28.06 17.53 -13.37
C GLY A 240 26.69 18.08 -12.96
N SER A 241 25.66 17.65 -13.68
CA SER A 241 24.30 18.03 -13.36
C SER A 241 23.33 16.88 -13.64
N VAL A 242 22.24 16.84 -12.87
CA VAL A 242 21.15 15.89 -13.05
C VAL A 242 19.87 16.65 -13.32
N LYS A 243 19.16 16.28 -14.38
CA LYS A 243 17.85 16.80 -14.69
C LYS A 243 16.78 15.87 -14.12
N VAL A 244 15.84 16.42 -13.39
CA VAL A 244 14.80 15.69 -12.69
C VAL A 244 13.41 16.25 -13.01
N ASP A 245 12.45 15.34 -13.12
CA ASP A 245 11.05 15.72 -13.26
C ASP A 245 10.49 16.13 -11.89
N ALA A 246 9.73 17.21 -11.87
CA ALA A 246 8.97 17.66 -10.71
C ALA A 246 7.56 18.10 -11.13
N VAL A 247 6.68 18.26 -10.17
CA VAL A 247 5.38 18.90 -10.39
C VAL A 247 5.55 20.39 -10.19
N SER A 248 4.86 21.22 -10.95
CA SER A 248 4.85 22.67 -10.69
C SER A 248 4.25 22.98 -9.32
N ALA A 249 4.63 24.08 -8.70
CA ALA A 249 4.17 24.46 -7.36
C ALA A 249 2.64 24.54 -7.24
N ASP A 250 1.94 24.85 -8.34
CA ASP A 250 0.48 24.88 -8.43
C ASP A 250 -0.17 23.51 -8.75
N GLY A 251 0.63 22.47 -8.92
CA GLY A 251 0.15 21.11 -9.21
C GLY A 251 -0.34 20.87 -10.63
N SER A 252 -0.21 21.84 -11.55
CA SER A 252 -0.90 21.80 -12.83
C SER A 252 -0.17 21.08 -13.96
N LYS A 253 1.15 20.90 -13.85
CA LYS A 253 1.98 20.35 -14.93
C LYS A 253 3.32 19.79 -14.43
N VAL A 254 3.94 19.01 -15.30
CA VAL A 254 5.33 18.59 -15.13
C VAL A 254 6.27 19.74 -15.45
N ILE A 255 7.26 19.94 -14.63
CA ILE A 255 8.40 20.83 -14.84
C ILE A 255 9.70 20.05 -14.75
N TYR A 256 10.79 20.64 -15.22
CA TYR A 256 12.13 20.05 -15.14
C TYR A 256 13.03 20.93 -14.28
N LEU A 257 13.56 20.36 -13.22
CA LEU A 257 14.55 21.01 -12.38
C LEU A 257 15.94 20.43 -12.69
N THR A 258 16.95 21.25 -12.59
CA THR A 258 18.35 20.82 -12.75
C THR A 258 19.04 20.92 -11.41
N LYS A 259 19.62 19.82 -10.96
CA LYS A 259 20.55 19.79 -9.82
C LYS A 259 21.96 19.99 -10.36
N ASN A 260 22.57 21.11 -10.06
CA ASN A 260 23.87 21.51 -10.62
C ASN A 260 24.97 21.27 -9.60
N TYR A 261 25.59 20.09 -9.64
CA TYR A 261 26.70 19.72 -8.75
C TYR A 261 28.02 20.41 -9.11
N ASP A 262 28.22 20.85 -10.36
CA ASP A 262 29.42 21.63 -10.72
C ASP A 262 29.42 23.00 -10.01
N LYS A 263 28.23 23.54 -9.72
CA LYS A 263 28.07 24.83 -9.05
C LYS A 263 28.05 24.68 -7.52
N ALA A 264 27.29 23.75 -7.01
CA ALA A 264 27.00 23.60 -5.56
C ALA A 264 27.89 22.53 -4.88
N GLY A 265 28.51 21.63 -5.61
CA GLY A 265 29.03 20.36 -5.10
C GLY A 265 27.89 19.43 -4.68
N ASN A 266 28.23 18.28 -4.11
CA ASN A 266 27.28 17.40 -3.44
C ASN A 266 27.23 17.79 -1.96
N ILE A 267 26.03 17.93 -1.40
CA ILE A 267 25.88 18.45 -0.03
C ILE A 267 26.50 17.54 1.03
N VAL A 268 26.39 16.21 0.88
CA VAL A 268 27.02 15.25 1.80
C VAL A 268 28.54 15.35 1.69
N ALA A 269 29.08 15.36 0.47
CA ALA A 269 30.53 15.53 0.27
C ALA A 269 31.05 16.84 0.88
N ASN A 270 30.30 17.93 0.73
CA ASN A 270 30.65 19.23 1.31
C ASN A 270 30.66 19.18 2.85
N MET A 271 29.63 18.56 3.48
CA MET A 271 29.58 18.38 4.93
C MET A 271 30.68 17.44 5.44
N ASN A 272 30.95 16.33 4.72
CA ASN A 272 32.01 15.41 5.09
C ASN A 272 33.41 16.09 5.02
N ALA A 273 33.66 16.92 4.01
CA ALA A 273 34.89 17.69 3.90
C ALA A 273 35.04 18.72 5.03
N ALA A 274 33.94 19.38 5.40
CA ALA A 274 33.94 20.31 6.54
C ALA A 274 34.22 19.57 7.86
N LEU A 275 33.61 18.41 8.10
CA LEU A 275 33.86 17.56 9.27
C LEU A 275 35.31 17.04 9.33
N ALA A 276 35.91 16.71 8.21
CA ALA A 276 37.31 16.33 8.13
C ALA A 276 38.29 17.49 8.47
N SER A 277 37.81 18.74 8.31
CA SER A 277 38.60 19.96 8.61
C SER A 277 38.38 20.45 10.06
N GLY A 278 37.35 19.98 10.74
CA GLY A 278 37.03 20.37 12.12
C GLY A 278 35.60 20.07 12.52
N SER A 279 35.19 20.53 13.68
CA SER A 279 33.80 20.37 14.16
C SER A 279 32.85 21.27 13.35
N VAL A 280 31.70 20.78 13.01
CA VAL A 280 30.61 21.50 12.34
C VAL A 280 29.42 21.59 13.30
N ASP A 281 29.05 22.79 13.68
CA ASP A 281 27.86 23.03 14.50
C ASP A 281 26.58 23.05 13.68
N GLY A 282 25.42 22.91 14.36
CA GLY A 282 24.11 22.84 13.73
C GLY A 282 23.73 24.08 12.90
N VAL A 283 24.16 25.28 13.30
CA VAL A 283 23.94 26.53 12.54
C VAL A 283 24.70 26.49 11.22
N THR A 284 25.98 26.11 11.31
CA THR A 284 26.85 25.96 10.13
C THR A 284 26.27 24.94 9.17
N ALA A 285 25.79 23.78 9.68
CA ALA A 285 25.16 22.74 8.85
C ALA A 285 23.91 23.26 8.13
N VAL A 286 23.01 23.97 8.80
CA VAL A 286 21.83 24.57 8.19
C VAL A 286 22.21 25.59 7.10
N ASN A 287 23.21 26.43 7.36
CA ASN A 287 23.67 27.41 6.39
C ASN A 287 24.33 26.73 5.16
N MET A 288 25.02 25.62 5.35
CA MET A 288 25.56 24.81 4.23
C MET A 288 24.43 24.25 3.38
N LEU A 289 23.38 23.68 4.00
CA LEU A 289 22.23 23.16 3.26
C LEU A 289 21.45 24.25 2.54
N ARG A 290 21.18 25.37 3.17
CA ARG A 290 20.53 26.55 2.55
C ARG A 290 21.30 27.04 1.32
N LYS A 291 22.62 27.23 1.48
CA LYS A 291 23.50 27.65 0.39
C LYS A 291 23.48 26.64 -0.75
N TYR A 292 23.58 25.34 -0.41
CA TYR A 292 23.51 24.29 -1.41
C TYR A 292 22.21 24.35 -2.21
N ILE A 293 21.05 24.49 -1.55
CA ILE A 293 19.74 24.59 -2.22
C ILE A 293 19.72 25.78 -3.20
N ASP A 294 20.21 26.95 -2.76
CA ASP A 294 20.26 28.14 -3.60
C ASP A 294 21.16 27.95 -4.83
N GLU A 295 22.31 27.29 -4.67
CA GLU A 295 23.28 27.09 -5.74
C GLU A 295 22.91 25.92 -6.66
N ALA A 296 22.47 24.77 -6.11
CA ALA A 296 22.15 23.59 -6.88
C ALA A 296 20.93 23.79 -7.79
N TYR A 297 19.95 24.56 -7.33
CA TYR A 297 18.70 24.81 -8.05
C TYR A 297 18.59 26.22 -8.63
N ASP A 298 19.72 26.94 -8.78
CA ASP A 298 19.78 28.30 -9.34
C ASP A 298 18.78 29.29 -8.72
N GLY A 299 18.55 29.17 -7.41
CA GLY A 299 17.62 30.03 -6.67
C GLY A 299 16.13 29.77 -6.91
N TYR A 300 15.77 28.64 -7.53
CA TYR A 300 14.39 28.27 -7.85
C TYR A 300 13.44 28.38 -6.64
N TYR A 301 13.86 27.90 -5.49
CA TYR A 301 13.01 27.88 -4.29
C TYR A 301 12.98 29.24 -3.55
N GLY A 302 13.87 30.18 -3.88
CA GLY A 302 13.91 31.51 -3.26
C GLY A 302 14.02 31.45 -1.74
N THR A 303 13.10 32.11 -1.04
CA THR A 303 13.04 32.13 0.43
C THR A 303 12.32 30.94 1.03
N THR A 304 11.62 30.14 0.24
CA THR A 304 10.88 28.93 0.66
C THR A 304 11.67 27.68 0.32
N ARG A 305 12.90 27.59 0.86
CA ARG A 305 13.83 26.46 0.62
C ARG A 305 13.27 25.13 1.12
N SER A 306 12.39 25.18 2.11
CA SER A 306 11.64 24.02 2.63
C SER A 306 10.88 23.28 1.53
N ASN A 307 10.43 23.98 0.47
CA ASN A 307 9.70 23.37 -0.64
C ASN A 307 10.53 22.31 -1.38
N LEU A 308 11.85 22.33 -1.30
CA LEU A 308 12.67 21.22 -1.79
C LEU A 308 12.19 19.87 -1.23
N PHE A 309 11.73 19.83 0.03
CA PHE A 309 11.30 18.62 0.75
C PHE A 309 9.77 18.49 0.83
N ILE A 310 9.07 19.58 1.10
CA ILE A 310 7.64 19.55 1.47
C ILE A 310 6.70 20.20 0.44
N GLY A 311 7.23 20.87 -0.58
CA GLY A 311 6.46 21.50 -1.65
C GLY A 311 5.77 20.49 -2.56
N GLN A 312 4.81 20.96 -3.37
CA GLN A 312 4.27 20.21 -4.50
C GLN A 312 5.39 19.91 -5.53
N ASP A 313 6.32 20.85 -5.65
CA ASP A 313 7.49 20.84 -6.53
C ASP A 313 8.75 20.27 -5.87
N ALA A 314 8.59 19.53 -4.78
CA ALA A 314 9.69 18.90 -4.07
C ALA A 314 10.55 18.02 -5.00
N ALA A 315 11.87 18.10 -4.82
CA ALA A 315 12.84 17.41 -5.69
C ALA A 315 14.02 16.79 -4.93
N TRP A 316 13.84 16.51 -3.66
CA TRP A 316 14.88 15.98 -2.78
C TRP A 316 15.30 14.55 -3.13
N ASP A 317 16.55 14.22 -2.75
CA ASP A 317 17.16 12.91 -2.89
C ASP A 317 17.76 12.40 -1.56
N ALA A 318 18.43 11.26 -1.60
CA ALA A 318 19.01 10.65 -0.43
C ALA A 318 20.06 11.54 0.25
N ASP A 319 20.93 12.21 -0.51
CA ASP A 319 22.00 13.05 0.05
C ASP A 319 21.44 14.32 0.68
N GLU A 320 20.41 14.91 0.07
CA GLU A 320 19.70 16.05 0.62
C GLU A 320 18.95 15.68 1.91
N LEU A 321 18.34 14.48 1.95
CA LEU A 321 17.72 13.98 3.17
C LEU A 321 18.76 13.78 4.29
N VAL A 322 19.91 13.16 3.98
CA VAL A 322 20.98 12.97 4.98
C VAL A 322 21.46 14.32 5.53
N ALA A 323 21.63 15.31 4.67
CA ALA A 323 21.99 16.67 5.10
C ALA A 323 20.90 17.28 5.99
N LEU A 324 19.63 17.12 5.64
CA LEU A 324 18.50 17.59 6.48
C LEU A 324 18.46 16.84 7.82
N LEU A 325 18.64 15.54 7.86
CA LEU A 325 18.70 14.75 9.10
C LEU A 325 19.84 15.22 10.02
N ARG A 326 21.03 15.47 9.46
CA ARG A 326 22.16 16.05 10.20
C ARG A 326 21.80 17.41 10.79
N CYS A 327 21.13 18.28 10.01
CA CYS A 327 20.64 19.58 10.50
C CYS A 327 19.61 19.41 11.61
N VAL A 328 18.65 18.51 11.48
CA VAL A 328 17.61 18.23 12.48
C VAL A 328 18.23 17.78 13.80
N VAL A 329 19.07 16.75 13.76
CA VAL A 329 19.68 16.16 14.98
C VAL A 329 20.58 17.17 15.69
N ALA A 330 21.34 17.97 14.95
CA ALA A 330 22.23 18.98 15.53
C ALA A 330 21.51 20.24 16.07
N ASN A 331 20.24 20.44 15.71
CA ASN A 331 19.46 21.60 16.15
C ASN A 331 18.27 21.23 17.07
N ALA A 332 18.36 20.14 17.81
CA ALA A 332 17.30 19.64 18.68
C ALA A 332 16.75 20.74 19.60
N TYR A 333 17.61 21.48 20.27
CA TYR A 333 17.17 22.55 21.20
C TYR A 333 16.30 23.60 20.51
N THR A 334 16.66 24.01 19.31
CA THR A 334 15.87 24.98 18.53
C THR A 334 14.52 24.41 18.09
N LEU A 335 14.47 23.12 17.80
CA LEU A 335 13.25 22.44 17.29
C LEU A 335 12.27 22.13 18.43
N ASN A 336 12.72 21.53 19.51
CA ASN A 336 11.86 21.02 20.58
C ASN A 336 12.24 21.49 22.00
N GLY A 337 13.28 22.32 22.16
CA GLY A 337 13.73 22.81 23.45
C GLY A 337 14.51 21.77 24.29
N THR A 338 14.87 20.62 23.73
CA THR A 338 15.66 19.57 24.40
C THR A 338 17.00 19.34 23.71
N ASP A 339 17.83 18.46 24.28
CA ASP A 339 19.15 18.15 23.72
C ASP A 339 19.10 17.03 22.65
N THR A 340 17.95 16.42 22.42
CA THR A 340 17.84 15.25 21.56
C THR A 340 16.63 15.29 20.63
N VAL A 341 16.85 14.88 19.37
CA VAL A 341 15.84 14.58 18.38
C VAL A 341 16.27 13.33 17.64
N GLN A 342 15.32 12.49 17.30
CA GLN A 342 15.54 11.30 16.47
C GLN A 342 15.23 11.65 15.01
N GLY A 343 16.17 11.40 14.11
CA GLY A 343 16.01 11.69 12.68
C GLY A 343 14.98 10.76 12.03
N LEU A 344 15.40 9.55 11.67
CA LEU A 344 14.51 8.49 11.20
C LEU A 344 14.08 7.60 12.37
N PHE A 345 12.80 7.29 12.46
CA PHE A 345 12.27 6.36 13.45
C PHE A 345 11.27 5.39 12.83
N SER A 346 11.11 4.22 13.43
CA SER A 346 10.05 3.29 13.04
C SER A 346 8.78 3.56 13.85
N ARG A 347 7.65 3.14 13.31
CA ARG A 347 6.34 3.30 13.96
C ARG A 347 6.23 2.62 15.31
N GLU A 348 6.90 1.52 15.48
CA GLU A 348 6.75 0.65 16.64
C GLU A 348 8.08 -0.01 16.99
N ASP A 349 8.12 -0.58 18.17
CA ASP A 349 9.29 -1.18 18.78
C ASP A 349 9.83 -2.46 18.10
N SER A 350 10.85 -3.03 18.69
CA SER A 350 11.60 -4.20 18.22
C SER A 350 10.80 -5.49 18.06
N ASN A 351 9.71 -5.65 18.81
CA ASN A 351 8.85 -6.84 18.69
C ASN A 351 7.86 -6.70 17.54
N ASN A 352 7.89 -5.58 16.85
CA ASN A 352 6.91 -5.23 15.87
C ASN A 352 7.44 -5.40 14.45
N GLN A 353 6.57 -5.88 13.59
CA GLN A 353 6.82 -6.02 12.15
C GLN A 353 7.04 -4.66 11.46
N ARG A 354 6.83 -3.53 12.13
CA ARG A 354 6.93 -2.19 11.55
C ARG A 354 8.37 -1.67 11.42
N ARG A 355 9.33 -2.29 12.11
CA ARG A 355 10.76 -2.03 11.86
C ARG A 355 11.13 -2.25 10.38
N VAL A 356 10.43 -3.18 9.73
CA VAL A 356 10.60 -3.47 8.32
C VAL A 356 10.30 -2.27 7.39
N ASP A 357 9.54 -1.28 7.86
CA ASP A 357 9.21 -0.13 7.03
C ASP A 357 10.43 0.74 6.70
N LEU A 358 11.46 0.77 7.56
CA LEU A 358 12.70 1.49 7.25
C LEU A 358 13.53 0.85 6.13
N TYR A 359 13.58 -0.46 6.01
CA TYR A 359 14.29 -1.06 4.88
C TYR A 359 13.48 -0.97 3.58
N ARG A 360 12.14 -0.95 3.65
CA ARG A 360 11.32 -0.59 2.49
C ARG A 360 11.57 0.84 2.04
N PHE A 361 11.68 1.74 3.01
CA PHE A 361 12.08 3.12 2.72
C PHE A 361 13.47 3.18 2.06
N ALA A 362 14.42 2.34 2.47
CA ALA A 362 15.72 2.25 1.80
C ALA A 362 15.57 1.85 0.32
N GLY A 363 14.63 0.98 -0.04
CA GLY A 363 14.30 0.65 -1.43
C GLY A 363 13.87 1.88 -2.22
N VAL A 364 12.95 2.66 -1.68
CA VAL A 364 12.48 3.92 -2.30
C VAL A 364 13.58 4.98 -2.34
N LEU A 365 14.36 5.11 -1.27
CA LEU A 365 15.40 6.13 -1.12
C LEU A 365 16.60 5.91 -2.06
N PHE A 366 16.99 4.67 -2.24
CA PHE A 366 18.17 4.29 -3.03
C PHE A 366 17.84 3.62 -4.37
N GLY A 367 16.57 3.61 -4.78
CA GLY A 367 16.16 3.11 -6.08
C GLY A 367 16.27 1.59 -6.27
N VAL A 368 16.15 0.81 -5.20
CA VAL A 368 16.26 -0.65 -5.24
C VAL A 368 14.88 -1.27 -5.34
N ARG A 369 14.52 -1.72 -6.55
CA ARG A 369 13.25 -2.39 -6.81
C ARG A 369 13.12 -3.71 -6.06
N GLY A 370 11.89 -4.05 -5.70
CA GLY A 370 11.56 -5.25 -4.94
C GLY A 370 11.83 -5.10 -3.44
N LEU A 371 12.80 -4.29 -3.02
CA LEU A 371 13.03 -4.00 -1.61
C LEU A 371 11.86 -3.22 -1.01
N GLU A 372 11.29 -2.28 -1.74
CA GLU A 372 10.06 -1.55 -1.42
C GLU A 372 8.81 -2.44 -1.49
N SER A 373 8.90 -3.58 -2.16
CA SER A 373 7.76 -4.42 -2.49
C SER A 373 7.13 -5.05 -1.25
N ARG A 374 5.81 -5.09 -1.24
CA ARG A 374 5.02 -5.88 -0.28
C ARG A 374 4.79 -7.32 -0.73
N GLN A 375 5.25 -7.66 -1.95
CA GLN A 375 5.02 -8.93 -2.61
C GLN A 375 6.22 -9.87 -2.47
N ASP A 376 6.66 -10.05 -1.24
CA ASP A 376 7.74 -10.98 -0.91
C ASP A 376 9.08 -10.64 -1.61
N TYR A 377 9.38 -9.33 -1.74
CA TYR A 377 10.58 -8.81 -2.40
C TYR A 377 10.68 -9.12 -3.90
N LEU A 378 9.61 -9.63 -4.49
CA LEU A 378 9.54 -9.92 -5.91
C LEU A 378 9.15 -8.69 -6.73
N TYR A 379 9.73 -8.57 -7.92
CA TYR A 379 9.40 -7.54 -8.89
C TYR A 379 9.55 -8.06 -10.32
N PHE A 380 8.94 -7.36 -11.28
CA PHE A 380 9.13 -7.63 -12.70
C PHE A 380 10.15 -6.67 -13.31
N GLU A 381 11.04 -7.18 -14.14
CA GLU A 381 11.76 -6.35 -15.10
C GLU A 381 10.85 -5.97 -16.28
N SER A 382 11.31 -5.01 -17.10
CA SER A 382 10.54 -4.49 -18.22
C SER A 382 10.19 -5.55 -19.28
N ASP A 383 10.93 -6.65 -19.33
CA ASP A 383 10.65 -7.79 -20.23
C ASP A 383 9.72 -8.85 -19.61
N GLY A 384 9.24 -8.63 -18.38
CA GLY A 384 8.39 -9.56 -17.66
C GLY A 384 9.12 -10.63 -16.87
N THR A 385 10.45 -10.56 -16.78
CA THR A 385 11.23 -11.49 -15.96
C THR A 385 11.02 -11.20 -14.48
N ILE A 386 10.70 -12.23 -13.71
CA ILE A 386 10.59 -12.13 -12.24
C ILE A 386 11.96 -12.13 -11.61
N LYS A 387 12.20 -11.15 -10.76
CA LYS A 387 13.40 -10.99 -9.93
C LYS A 387 13.03 -10.99 -8.44
N ASP A 388 14.02 -11.21 -7.60
CA ASP A 388 13.93 -11.17 -6.15
C ASP A 388 15.03 -10.27 -5.60
N ALA A 389 14.66 -9.15 -5.01
CA ALA A 389 15.61 -8.16 -4.48
C ALA A 389 16.59 -8.76 -3.46
N ARG A 390 16.25 -9.85 -2.77
CA ARG A 390 17.17 -10.54 -1.85
C ARG A 390 18.38 -11.16 -2.55
N GLN A 391 18.34 -11.31 -3.88
CA GLN A 391 19.41 -11.83 -4.71
C GLN A 391 20.27 -10.72 -5.34
N ASP A 392 19.90 -9.45 -5.14
CA ASP A 392 20.58 -8.30 -5.73
C ASP A 392 21.57 -7.67 -4.75
N GLU A 393 22.78 -7.36 -5.22
CA GLU A 393 23.82 -6.70 -4.43
C GLU A 393 23.36 -5.34 -3.91
N GLU A 394 22.60 -4.59 -4.73
CA GLU A 394 22.11 -3.25 -4.41
C GLU A 394 21.23 -3.22 -3.16
N THR A 395 20.49 -4.29 -2.87
CA THR A 395 19.72 -4.44 -1.62
C THR A 395 20.64 -4.33 -0.40
N TYR A 396 21.77 -5.01 -0.42
CA TYR A 396 22.72 -5.01 0.70
C TYR A 396 23.53 -3.73 0.78
N LEU A 397 23.87 -3.12 -0.36
CA LEU A 397 24.49 -1.79 -0.40
C LEU A 397 23.55 -0.72 0.17
N ALA A 398 22.24 -0.80 -0.11
CA ALA A 398 21.27 0.09 0.50
C ALA A 398 21.21 -0.07 2.03
N MET A 399 21.31 -1.31 2.53
CA MET A 399 21.36 -1.57 3.97
C MET A 399 22.67 -1.06 4.61
N GLU A 400 23.80 -1.17 3.92
CA GLU A 400 25.06 -0.59 4.39
C GLU A 400 24.99 0.94 4.51
N ARG A 401 24.33 1.62 3.54
CA ARG A 401 24.06 3.06 3.63
C ARG A 401 23.16 3.40 4.82
N MET A 402 22.08 2.64 5.04
CA MET A 402 21.24 2.83 6.22
C MET A 402 22.00 2.59 7.53
N ASN A 403 22.89 1.61 7.57
CA ASN A 403 23.76 1.41 8.73
C ASN A 403 24.69 2.61 8.97
N ALA A 404 25.23 3.23 7.94
CA ALA A 404 26.02 4.46 8.08
C ALA A 404 25.20 5.58 8.73
N LEU A 405 23.91 5.73 8.37
CA LEU A 405 23.01 6.67 9.05
C LEU A 405 22.82 6.32 10.54
N ALA A 406 22.69 5.03 10.86
CA ALA A 406 22.58 4.59 12.25
C ALA A 406 23.85 4.90 13.06
N GLN A 407 25.04 4.70 12.46
CA GLN A 407 26.33 5.03 13.08
C GLN A 407 26.50 6.53 13.32
N GLU A 408 25.95 7.39 12.46
CA GLU A 408 25.91 8.84 12.67
C GLU A 408 24.81 9.29 13.67
N GLY A 409 24.04 8.36 14.21
CA GLY A 409 22.94 8.67 15.14
C GLY A 409 21.71 9.31 14.46
N LEU A 410 21.56 9.16 13.13
CA LEU A 410 20.45 9.71 12.35
C LEU A 410 19.23 8.80 12.33
N ILE A 411 19.36 7.56 12.80
CA ILE A 411 18.26 6.61 13.01
C ILE A 411 18.02 6.45 14.51
N SER A 412 16.77 6.42 14.92
CA SER A 412 16.35 6.29 16.31
C SER A 412 17.04 5.12 17.03
N LYS A 413 17.48 5.35 18.27
CA LYS A 413 18.02 4.30 19.13
C LYS A 413 17.00 3.18 19.36
N SER A 414 15.73 3.52 19.44
CA SER A 414 14.67 2.53 19.63
C SER A 414 14.62 1.50 18.50
N TYR A 415 14.94 1.91 17.29
CA TYR A 415 15.11 0.98 16.17
C TYR A 415 16.36 0.09 16.34
N VAL A 416 17.48 0.68 16.77
CA VAL A 416 18.78 0.00 16.87
C VAL A 416 18.86 -0.93 18.09
N ASP A 417 18.46 -0.45 19.27
CA ASP A 417 18.61 -1.16 20.55
C ASP A 417 17.34 -1.88 21.00
N SER A 418 16.29 -1.82 20.21
CA SER A 418 15.02 -2.49 20.49
C SER A 418 14.29 -1.95 21.72
N SER A 419 14.41 -0.65 21.99
CA SER A 419 13.65 0.01 23.04
C SER A 419 12.14 0.06 22.72
N ASN A 420 11.31 0.37 23.73
CA ASN A 420 9.84 0.37 23.59
C ASN A 420 9.26 1.74 23.18
N GLU A 421 10.04 2.61 22.55
CA GLU A 421 9.52 3.87 22.05
C GLU A 421 8.66 3.65 20.80
N THR A 422 7.46 4.20 20.79
CA THR A 422 6.54 4.15 19.66
C THR A 422 6.50 5.47 18.91
N SER A 423 6.00 5.48 17.67
CA SER A 423 5.78 6.71 16.92
C SER A 423 4.88 7.70 17.67
N SER A 424 3.89 7.20 18.41
CA SER A 424 3.03 8.01 19.26
C SER A 424 3.84 8.73 20.34
N THR A 425 4.69 8.01 21.07
CA THR A 425 5.57 8.59 22.11
C THR A 425 6.58 9.56 21.51
N MET A 426 7.14 9.22 20.35
CA MET A 426 8.11 10.07 19.64
C MET A 426 7.53 11.42 19.25
N LEU A 427 6.28 11.44 18.76
CA LEU A 427 5.62 12.68 18.34
C LEU A 427 4.99 13.45 19.50
N GLU A 428 4.42 12.76 20.49
CA GLU A 428 3.85 13.38 21.70
C GLU A 428 4.89 14.16 22.52
N ASN A 429 6.14 13.70 22.48
CA ASN A 429 7.26 14.33 23.19
C ASN A 429 8.17 15.17 22.29
N ASP A 430 7.76 15.47 21.07
CA ASP A 430 8.56 16.23 20.09
C ASP A 430 9.97 15.66 19.84
N LEU A 431 10.09 14.33 19.83
CA LEU A 431 11.38 13.66 19.66
C LEU A 431 11.62 13.15 18.24
N GLY A 432 10.56 12.82 17.49
CA GLY A 432 10.65 12.17 16.18
C GLY A 432 10.52 13.14 15.01
N PHE A 433 11.41 13.05 14.03
CA PHE A 433 11.35 13.88 12.82
C PHE A 433 10.63 13.21 11.66
N MET A 434 11.08 12.03 11.26
CA MET A 434 10.60 11.39 10.03
C MET A 434 10.44 9.87 10.18
N SER A 435 9.38 9.33 9.59
CA SER A 435 9.21 7.88 9.39
C SER A 435 8.72 7.56 7.98
N TYR A 436 8.68 6.26 7.65
CA TYR A 436 8.03 5.73 6.47
C TYR A 436 6.88 4.85 6.95
N ASP A 437 5.62 5.30 6.74
CA ASP A 437 4.47 4.69 7.40
C ASP A 437 3.18 4.88 6.58
N TYR A 438 2.10 4.31 7.07
CA TYR A 438 0.77 4.46 6.50
C TYR A 438 0.28 5.92 6.55
N ASN A 439 -0.43 6.34 5.51
CA ASN A 439 -1.10 7.64 5.50
C ASN A 439 -2.03 7.84 6.70
N GLN A 440 -2.67 6.78 7.17
CA GLN A 440 -3.53 6.82 8.35
C GLN A 440 -2.77 7.21 9.64
N THR A 441 -1.49 6.88 9.76
CA THR A 441 -0.68 7.21 10.93
C THR A 441 -0.61 8.72 11.13
N GLN A 442 -0.37 9.50 10.08
CA GLN A 442 -0.36 10.97 10.19
C GLN A 442 -1.73 11.52 10.56
N THR A 443 -2.82 10.95 10.04
CA THR A 443 -4.19 11.34 10.39
C THR A 443 -4.42 11.27 11.89
N ILE A 444 -4.10 10.13 12.49
CA ILE A 444 -4.31 9.90 13.93
C ILE A 444 -3.39 10.79 14.76
N LEU A 445 -2.13 10.89 14.38
CA LEU A 445 -1.13 11.58 15.20
C LEU A 445 -1.28 13.10 15.16
N ASN A 446 -1.61 13.71 14.02
CA ASN A 446 -1.88 15.14 13.96
C ASN A 446 -3.06 15.56 14.85
N GLU A 447 -4.11 14.71 14.93
CA GLU A 447 -5.29 15.00 15.73
C GLU A 447 -5.09 14.72 17.22
N THR A 448 -4.29 13.72 17.58
CA THR A 448 -4.27 13.21 18.96
C THR A 448 -2.99 13.53 19.74
N LYS A 449 -1.89 13.88 19.07
CA LYS A 449 -0.55 13.97 19.66
C LYS A 449 0.16 15.28 19.39
N LEU A 450 -0.11 15.93 18.27
CA LEU A 450 0.54 17.19 17.90
C LEU A 450 -0.28 18.38 18.41
N GLN A 451 0.42 19.50 18.63
CA GLN A 451 -0.19 20.74 19.10
C GLN A 451 -0.48 21.69 17.94
N ASP A 452 -1.21 22.78 18.21
CA ASP A 452 -1.52 23.79 17.21
C ASP A 452 -0.24 24.34 16.56
N GLY A 453 -0.19 24.27 15.24
CA GLY A 453 0.94 24.72 14.43
C GLY A 453 1.98 23.62 14.12
N GLU A 454 1.93 22.49 14.78
CA GLU A 454 2.77 21.35 14.49
C GLU A 454 2.16 20.49 13.39
N LYS A 455 3.01 19.98 12.49
CA LYS A 455 2.53 19.18 11.34
C LYS A 455 3.44 17.98 11.08
N TYR A 456 2.86 16.79 11.14
CA TYR A 456 3.48 15.55 10.68
C TYR A 456 2.73 15.06 9.46
N MET A 457 3.32 15.20 8.29
CA MET A 457 2.63 15.06 7.01
C MET A 457 3.40 14.22 6.01
N ALA A 458 2.67 13.55 5.12
CA ALA A 458 3.26 12.91 3.97
C ALA A 458 3.92 13.94 3.04
N VAL A 459 5.10 13.59 2.56
CA VAL A 459 5.87 14.39 1.62
C VAL A 459 6.16 13.61 0.35
N MET A 460 6.55 14.32 -0.70
CA MET A 460 6.91 13.71 -1.98
C MET A 460 8.00 12.65 -1.75
N VAL A 461 7.90 11.53 -2.47
CA VAL A 461 8.93 10.50 -2.46
C VAL A 461 10.25 11.03 -3.05
N PRO A 462 11.41 10.52 -2.63
CA PRO A 462 12.71 11.01 -3.09
C PRO A 462 12.95 10.73 -4.57
N ILE A 463 13.86 11.51 -5.15
CA ILE A 463 14.49 11.15 -6.40
C ILE A 463 15.60 10.16 -6.11
N ALA A 464 15.56 9.03 -6.78
CA ALA A 464 16.55 7.98 -6.65
C ALA A 464 17.14 7.62 -8.01
N ARG A 465 18.35 7.07 -8.00
CA ARG A 465 18.90 6.42 -9.16
C ARG A 465 18.11 5.15 -9.41
N TRP A 466 17.51 5.06 -10.59
CA TRP A 466 16.73 3.87 -10.92
C TRP A 466 17.63 2.67 -11.13
N TYR A 467 17.39 1.62 -10.37
CA TYR A 467 18.05 0.34 -10.50
C TYR A 467 17.04 -0.77 -10.75
N ASP A 468 17.12 -1.42 -11.89
CA ASP A 468 16.28 -2.56 -12.28
C ASP A 468 17.12 -3.76 -12.82
N GLY A 469 18.43 -3.73 -12.59
CA GLY A 469 19.35 -4.74 -13.10
C GLY A 469 19.76 -4.53 -14.57
N THR A 470 19.08 -3.68 -15.32
CA THR A 470 19.31 -3.48 -16.76
C THR A 470 19.74 -2.08 -17.12
N ASN A 471 19.38 -1.05 -16.34
CA ASN A 471 19.77 0.32 -16.64
C ASN A 471 21.16 0.61 -16.05
N ALA A 472 22.10 0.79 -16.93
CA ALA A 472 23.38 1.37 -16.60
C ALA A 472 23.20 2.82 -16.17
N ASP A 473 23.97 3.62 -15.94
CA ASP A 473 24.14 4.96 -15.44
C ASP A 473 23.12 6.02 -15.89
N GLY A 474 22.59 6.78 -14.94
CA GLY A 474 22.13 8.15 -15.17
C GLY A 474 20.62 8.37 -15.29
N VAL A 475 19.80 7.37 -15.05
CA VAL A 475 18.34 7.56 -14.94
C VAL A 475 17.99 7.83 -13.48
N TYR A 476 17.43 9.01 -13.23
CA TYR A 476 16.95 9.43 -11.91
C TYR A 476 15.46 9.67 -11.98
N MET A 477 14.72 8.99 -11.11
CA MET A 477 13.26 9.09 -11.06
C MET A 477 12.74 8.87 -9.65
N ARG A 478 11.45 9.06 -9.47
CA ARG A 478 10.74 8.69 -8.25
C ARG A 478 9.91 7.46 -8.50
N PHE A 479 9.87 6.59 -7.51
CA PHE A 479 8.89 5.51 -7.48
C PHE A 479 8.39 5.31 -6.04
N THR A 480 7.22 4.70 -5.91
CA THR A 480 6.61 4.41 -4.61
C THR A 480 6.75 2.92 -4.30
N GLU A 481 6.31 2.51 -3.10
CA GLU A 481 6.11 1.09 -2.85
C GLU A 481 5.13 0.49 -3.87
N SER A 482 5.20 -0.80 -4.07
CA SER A 482 4.24 -1.53 -4.91
C SER A 482 2.82 -1.41 -4.36
N TRP A 483 1.85 -1.40 -5.26
CA TRP A 483 0.45 -1.24 -4.94
C TRP A 483 -0.06 -2.36 -4.03
N ARG A 484 -1.14 -2.08 -3.33
CA ARG A 484 -1.86 -3.10 -2.60
C ARG A 484 -2.34 -4.18 -3.57
N SER A 485 -1.99 -5.42 -3.28
CA SER A 485 -2.41 -6.59 -4.06
C SER A 485 -3.51 -7.35 -3.35
N VAL A 486 -3.98 -8.40 -4.01
CA VAL A 486 -4.80 -9.43 -3.39
C VAL A 486 -4.13 -9.95 -2.13
N LYS A 487 -4.81 -9.89 -1.00
CA LYS A 487 -4.32 -10.44 0.27
C LYS A 487 -4.28 -11.96 0.21
N THR A 488 -3.46 -12.52 1.08
CA THR A 488 -3.43 -13.98 1.27
C THR A 488 -4.65 -14.50 2.05
N ASP A 489 -5.42 -13.64 2.68
CA ASP A 489 -6.64 -13.99 3.40
C ASP A 489 -7.82 -14.06 2.43
N ALA A 490 -8.72 -15.01 2.62
CA ALA A 490 -9.80 -15.29 1.68
C ALA A 490 -10.99 -15.97 2.34
N TRP A 491 -12.13 -15.99 1.65
CA TRP A 491 -13.32 -16.76 2.03
C TRP A 491 -13.61 -17.84 1.02
N ALA A 492 -13.92 -19.03 1.52
CA ALA A 492 -14.30 -20.18 0.73
C ALA A 492 -15.64 -20.76 1.16
N ILE A 493 -16.40 -21.31 0.21
CA ILE A 493 -17.63 -22.05 0.45
C ILE A 493 -17.27 -23.51 0.67
N SER A 494 -17.59 -24.04 1.85
CA SER A 494 -17.36 -25.45 2.19
C SER A 494 -18.30 -26.36 1.41
N LYS A 495 -17.78 -27.24 0.56
CA LYS A 495 -18.57 -28.21 -0.18
C LYS A 495 -19.29 -29.20 0.75
N ALA A 496 -18.62 -29.63 1.82
CA ALA A 496 -19.24 -30.50 2.81
C ALA A 496 -20.27 -29.76 3.70
N GLY A 497 -20.09 -28.46 3.91
CA GLY A 497 -20.99 -27.63 4.70
C GLY A 497 -22.31 -27.38 4.01
N VAL A 498 -22.26 -26.93 2.75
CA VAL A 498 -23.49 -26.74 1.95
C VAL A 498 -24.09 -28.09 1.53
N GLY A 499 -23.27 -29.13 1.37
CA GLY A 499 -23.75 -30.47 1.02
C GLY A 499 -24.54 -30.48 -0.28
N ASP A 500 -25.68 -31.20 -0.27
CA ASP A 500 -26.65 -31.24 -1.36
C ASP A 500 -27.73 -30.16 -1.25
N ASP A 501 -27.58 -29.22 -0.29
CA ASP A 501 -28.52 -28.12 -0.04
C ASP A 501 -28.24 -26.97 -1.03
N GLN A 502 -29.04 -26.96 -2.11
CA GLN A 502 -28.91 -25.95 -3.16
C GLN A 502 -29.22 -24.53 -2.65
N ASP A 503 -30.14 -24.38 -1.69
CA ASP A 503 -30.48 -23.07 -1.13
C ASP A 503 -29.26 -22.47 -0.43
N LYS A 504 -28.54 -23.26 0.36
CA LYS A 504 -27.29 -22.80 1.02
C LYS A 504 -26.20 -22.45 0.03
N LEU A 505 -26.01 -23.30 -0.98
CA LEU A 505 -25.01 -23.04 -2.04
C LEU A 505 -25.32 -21.72 -2.74
N TYR A 506 -26.55 -21.53 -3.18
CA TYR A 506 -26.94 -20.32 -3.92
C TYR A 506 -26.96 -19.07 -3.05
N ALA A 507 -27.34 -19.19 -1.79
CA ALA A 507 -27.23 -18.08 -0.84
C ALA A 507 -25.79 -17.66 -0.58
N ALA A 508 -24.85 -18.62 -0.47
CA ALA A 508 -23.43 -18.33 -0.29
C ALA A 508 -22.79 -17.69 -1.54
N LEU A 509 -23.19 -18.15 -2.75
CA LEU A 509 -22.77 -17.53 -4.01
C LEU A 509 -23.34 -16.12 -4.16
N ALA A 510 -24.61 -15.90 -3.80
CA ALA A 510 -25.24 -14.57 -3.81
C ALA A 510 -24.56 -13.59 -2.85
N LEU A 511 -24.10 -14.07 -1.70
CA LEU A 511 -23.31 -13.25 -0.78
C LEU A 511 -21.99 -12.79 -1.40
N ILE A 512 -21.28 -13.68 -2.09
CA ILE A 512 -20.05 -13.31 -2.80
C ILE A 512 -20.37 -12.31 -3.92
N ASP A 513 -21.38 -12.57 -4.75
CA ASP A 513 -21.74 -11.66 -5.84
C ASP A 513 -22.14 -10.26 -5.33
N LEU A 514 -22.95 -10.20 -4.25
CA LEU A 514 -23.29 -8.94 -3.60
C LEU A 514 -22.05 -8.18 -3.15
N ALA A 515 -21.06 -8.84 -2.55
CA ALA A 515 -19.86 -8.19 -2.04
C ALA A 515 -19.06 -7.46 -3.14
N PHE A 516 -19.11 -7.94 -4.37
CA PHE A 516 -18.44 -7.32 -5.53
C PHE A 516 -19.35 -6.40 -6.35
N SER A 517 -20.63 -6.29 -6.02
CA SER A 517 -21.53 -5.32 -6.62
C SER A 517 -21.22 -3.90 -6.13
N GLU A 518 -21.69 -2.88 -6.86
CA GLU A 518 -21.54 -1.48 -6.44
C GLU A 518 -22.19 -1.24 -5.06
N ARG A 519 -23.39 -1.78 -4.82
CA ARG A 519 -24.07 -1.68 -3.52
C ARG A 519 -23.26 -2.36 -2.42
N GLY A 520 -22.72 -3.54 -2.70
CA GLY A 520 -21.92 -4.30 -1.74
C GLY A 520 -20.63 -3.59 -1.36
N GLN A 521 -19.93 -3.00 -2.32
CA GLN A 521 -18.71 -2.22 -2.06
C GLN A 521 -18.98 -0.99 -1.18
N ILE A 522 -20.11 -0.29 -1.43
CA ILE A 522 -20.55 0.82 -0.58
C ILE A 522 -20.87 0.29 0.82
N LEU A 523 -21.71 -0.73 0.92
CA LEU A 523 -22.15 -1.29 2.19
C LEU A 523 -20.99 -1.78 3.06
N MET A 524 -20.00 -2.46 2.45
CA MET A 524 -18.83 -2.98 3.16
C MET A 524 -17.82 -1.90 3.59
N SER A 525 -17.88 -0.71 3.00
CA SER A 525 -17.00 0.42 3.38
C SER A 525 -17.70 1.42 4.28
N TYR A 526 -18.89 1.86 3.88
CA TYR A 526 -19.64 2.94 4.56
C TYR A 526 -20.60 2.40 5.63
N GLY A 527 -20.96 1.12 5.58
CA GLY A 527 -22.08 0.57 6.34
C GLY A 527 -23.43 0.83 5.66
N PRO A 528 -24.55 0.57 6.36
CA PRO A 528 -25.90 0.87 5.89
C PRO A 528 -26.15 2.36 5.67
N ASP A 529 -27.31 2.68 5.09
CA ASP A 529 -27.67 4.03 4.64
C ASP A 529 -27.66 5.08 5.76
N GLU A 530 -27.90 4.65 7.00
CA GLU A 530 -27.88 5.51 8.20
C GLU A 530 -26.51 6.14 8.47
N PHE A 531 -25.43 5.56 7.91
CA PHE A 531 -24.07 6.07 8.03
C PHE A 531 -23.67 6.97 6.86
N ILE A 532 -24.52 7.10 5.84
CA ILE A 532 -24.31 7.89 4.62
C ILE A 532 -25.16 9.15 4.67
N LYS A 533 -24.64 10.26 4.20
CA LYS A 533 -25.38 11.52 4.10
C LYS A 533 -26.40 11.43 2.97
N THR A 534 -27.67 11.72 3.29
CA THR A 534 -28.78 11.65 2.33
C THR A 534 -29.43 13.02 2.10
N ASN A 535 -29.94 13.23 0.90
CA ASN A 535 -30.81 14.33 0.55
C ASN A 535 -32.23 14.13 1.09
N ALA A 536 -33.07 15.15 1.01
CA ALA A 536 -34.46 15.09 1.48
C ALA A 536 -35.33 14.07 0.72
N ASP A 537 -34.94 13.68 -0.47
CA ASP A 537 -35.60 12.66 -1.29
C ASP A 537 -35.09 11.23 -1.04
N GLY A 538 -34.13 11.07 -0.13
CA GLY A 538 -33.51 9.79 0.23
C GLY A 538 -32.34 9.38 -0.65
N SER A 539 -31.98 10.14 -1.69
CA SER A 539 -30.77 9.90 -2.47
C SER A 539 -29.52 10.25 -1.68
N TYR A 540 -28.38 9.61 -1.99
CA TYR A 540 -27.12 9.95 -1.35
C TYR A 540 -26.64 11.35 -1.78
N VAL A 541 -26.08 12.09 -0.83
CA VAL A 541 -25.18 13.20 -1.16
C VAL A 541 -23.90 12.58 -1.68
N THR A 542 -23.43 13.04 -2.84
CA THR A 542 -22.21 12.53 -3.46
C THR A 542 -21.15 13.62 -3.63
N PHE A 543 -19.92 13.19 -3.82
CA PHE A 543 -18.80 14.02 -4.24
C PHE A 543 -17.99 13.30 -5.33
N ASN A 544 -17.35 14.06 -6.19
CA ASN A 544 -16.49 13.46 -7.21
C ASN A 544 -15.16 13.01 -6.61
N PHE A 545 -14.89 11.71 -6.69
CA PHE A 545 -13.62 11.12 -6.31
C PHE A 545 -13.02 10.38 -7.50
N ASN A 546 -11.92 10.90 -8.03
CA ASN A 546 -11.23 10.33 -9.19
C ASN A 546 -12.15 10.08 -10.40
N GLY A 547 -13.07 11.02 -10.68
CA GLY A 547 -14.00 10.94 -11.81
C GLY A 547 -15.26 10.10 -11.57
N LYS A 548 -15.43 9.52 -10.38
CA LYS A 548 -16.62 8.75 -9.98
C LYS A 548 -17.37 9.48 -8.86
N GLU A 549 -18.70 9.53 -8.98
CA GLU A 549 -19.57 10.04 -7.91
C GLU A 549 -19.65 9.02 -6.76
N MET A 550 -19.17 9.40 -5.59
CA MET A 550 -19.10 8.53 -4.41
C MET A 550 -19.91 9.11 -3.25
N PRO A 551 -20.53 8.26 -2.40
CA PRO A 551 -21.30 8.72 -1.27
C PRO A 551 -20.45 9.53 -0.27
N VAL A 552 -21.08 10.52 0.36
CA VAL A 552 -20.51 11.28 1.48
C VAL A 552 -20.90 10.61 2.80
N ILE A 553 -19.92 10.39 3.69
CA ILE A 553 -20.21 9.91 5.05
C ILE A 553 -21.06 10.94 5.81
N SER A 554 -21.96 10.49 6.67
CA SER A 554 -22.73 11.41 7.51
C SER A 554 -21.85 12.05 8.60
N ASP A 555 -22.25 13.24 9.08
CA ASP A 555 -21.55 13.90 10.18
C ASP A 555 -21.53 12.99 11.42
N TYR A 556 -22.62 12.24 11.65
CA TYR A 556 -22.73 11.22 12.68
C TYR A 556 -21.64 10.12 12.54
N THR A 557 -21.41 9.64 11.33
CA THR A 557 -20.39 8.62 11.07
C THR A 557 -18.99 9.14 11.38
N TYR A 558 -18.70 10.38 11.00
CA TYR A 558 -17.42 11.02 11.31
C TYR A 558 -17.22 11.19 12.83
N GLU A 559 -18.24 11.63 13.55
CA GLU A 559 -18.19 11.73 15.02
C GLU A 559 -17.92 10.36 15.67
N LYS A 560 -18.65 9.31 15.25
CA LYS A 560 -18.48 7.95 15.78
C LYS A 560 -17.14 7.33 15.43
N LEU A 561 -16.58 7.62 14.27
CA LEU A 561 -15.21 7.23 13.90
C LEU A 561 -14.19 7.71 14.95
N TRP A 562 -14.29 8.98 15.35
CA TRP A 562 -13.38 9.54 16.35
C TRP A 562 -13.69 9.07 17.77
N GLU A 563 -14.95 9.00 18.14
CA GLU A 563 -15.39 8.52 19.47
C GLU A 563 -14.91 7.08 19.73
N LEU A 564 -15.23 6.17 18.82
CA LEU A 564 -15.07 4.72 19.02
C LEU A 564 -13.69 4.19 18.57
N ALA A 565 -13.15 4.71 17.48
CA ALA A 565 -11.96 4.18 16.88
C ALA A 565 -10.77 5.16 16.83
N LYS A 566 -10.91 6.35 17.45
CA LYS A 566 -9.86 7.37 17.52
C LYS A 566 -9.30 7.74 16.14
N GLY A 567 -10.16 7.89 15.14
CA GLY A 567 -9.80 8.17 13.76
C GLY A 567 -9.29 6.96 12.95
N ASN A 568 -9.19 5.78 13.56
CA ASN A 568 -8.80 4.58 12.84
C ASN A 568 -9.99 4.02 12.05
N TYR A 569 -10.14 4.48 10.80
CA TYR A 569 -11.25 4.10 9.93
C TYR A 569 -11.27 2.58 9.61
N THR A 570 -10.11 1.92 9.56
CA THR A 570 -10.04 0.46 9.36
C THR A 570 -10.65 -0.28 10.54
N ASN A 571 -10.32 0.13 11.78
CA ASN A 571 -10.92 -0.45 12.98
C ASN A 571 -12.40 -0.08 13.10
N PHE A 572 -12.78 1.14 12.75
CA PHE A 572 -14.17 1.56 12.74
C PHE A 572 -15.01 0.67 11.81
N ALA A 573 -14.59 0.54 10.56
CA ALA A 573 -15.26 -0.30 9.58
C ALA A 573 -15.35 -1.77 10.03
N ARG A 574 -14.26 -2.35 10.54
CA ARG A 574 -14.19 -3.78 10.90
C ARG A 574 -14.88 -4.10 12.21
N TYR A 575 -14.65 -3.29 13.26
CA TYR A 575 -15.12 -3.64 14.61
C TYR A 575 -16.56 -3.17 14.84
N TYR A 576 -16.92 -2.02 14.27
CA TYR A 576 -18.19 -1.37 14.56
C TYR A 576 -19.22 -1.51 13.43
N LEU A 577 -18.82 -1.33 12.16
CA LEU A 577 -19.75 -1.46 11.03
C LEU A 577 -19.90 -2.90 10.53
N GLY A 578 -18.82 -3.69 10.58
CA GLY A 578 -18.84 -5.10 10.18
C GLY A 578 -18.13 -5.41 8.87
N SER A 579 -17.34 -4.49 8.32
CA SER A 579 -16.46 -4.80 7.18
C SER A 579 -15.47 -5.89 7.56
N THR A 580 -15.44 -6.98 6.80
CA THR A 580 -14.60 -8.14 7.07
C THR A 580 -13.80 -8.55 5.83
N LEU A 581 -13.34 -9.80 5.77
CA LEU A 581 -12.62 -10.35 4.62
C LEU A 581 -13.50 -10.39 3.35
N SER A 582 -12.83 -10.47 2.21
CA SER A 582 -13.41 -10.66 0.87
C SER A 582 -14.15 -9.46 0.27
N PHE A 583 -13.84 -8.25 0.71
CA PHE A 583 -14.52 -7.06 0.19
C PHE A 583 -13.54 -6.00 -0.30
N VAL A 584 -13.90 -5.35 -1.38
CA VAL A 584 -13.15 -4.20 -1.90
C VAL A 584 -13.48 -2.98 -1.06
N LYS A 585 -12.48 -2.45 -0.38
CA LYS A 585 -12.62 -1.25 0.42
C LYS A 585 -12.62 0.00 -0.46
N SER A 586 -13.54 0.92 -0.22
CA SER A 586 -13.62 2.16 -0.99
C SER A 586 -12.55 3.15 -0.58
N GLN A 587 -11.69 3.53 -1.51
CA GLN A 587 -10.71 4.62 -1.32
C GLN A 587 -11.40 5.96 -1.02
N ALA A 588 -12.57 6.20 -1.60
CA ALA A 588 -13.35 7.41 -1.33
C ALA A 588 -13.82 7.48 0.13
N PHE A 589 -14.14 6.34 0.74
CA PHE A 589 -14.43 6.26 2.18
C PHE A 589 -13.17 6.59 3.01
N GLU A 590 -12.04 5.96 2.70
CA GLU A 590 -10.78 6.22 3.38
C GLU A 590 -10.37 7.69 3.30
N TYR A 591 -10.49 8.29 2.12
CA TYR A 591 -10.19 9.71 1.90
C TYR A 591 -11.03 10.63 2.80
N GLN A 592 -12.33 10.38 2.91
CA GLN A 592 -13.21 11.19 3.77
C GLN A 592 -12.85 11.06 5.26
N CYS A 593 -12.41 9.88 5.69
CA CYS A 593 -11.98 9.63 7.07
C CYS A 593 -10.59 10.20 7.39
N THR A 594 -9.85 10.67 6.40
CA THR A 594 -8.49 11.18 6.57
C THR A 594 -8.51 12.63 7.06
N HIS A 595 -7.64 12.97 8.03
CA HIS A 595 -7.45 14.34 8.50
C HIS A 595 -6.96 15.28 7.37
N GLU A 596 -7.27 16.59 7.44
CA GLU A 596 -6.92 17.54 6.38
C GLU A 596 -5.41 17.58 6.06
N VAL A 597 -4.56 17.49 7.08
CA VAL A 597 -3.09 17.39 6.89
C VAL A 597 -2.73 16.13 6.09
N GLY A 598 -3.42 15.02 6.36
CA GLY A 598 -3.25 13.77 5.62
C GLY A 598 -3.72 13.88 4.18
N LYS A 599 -4.84 14.56 3.93
CA LYS A 599 -5.35 14.84 2.58
C LYS A 599 -4.38 15.71 1.79
N GLU A 600 -3.82 16.75 2.41
CA GLU A 600 -2.83 17.63 1.77
C GLU A 600 -1.62 16.83 1.27
N GLY A 601 -1.01 16.01 2.13
CA GLY A 601 0.16 15.21 1.78
C GLY A 601 -0.14 14.16 0.70
N ALA A 602 -1.22 13.40 0.87
CA ALA A 602 -1.62 12.37 -0.09
C ALA A 602 -1.98 12.97 -1.46
N SER A 603 -2.62 14.13 -1.49
CA SER A 603 -2.97 14.84 -2.72
C SER A 603 -1.74 15.22 -3.55
N LYS A 604 -0.66 15.66 -2.90
CA LYS A 604 0.61 15.98 -3.60
C LYS A 604 1.17 14.75 -4.33
N ILE A 605 1.18 13.61 -3.67
CA ILE A 605 1.66 12.35 -4.24
C ILE A 605 0.75 11.87 -5.36
N SER A 606 -0.58 11.89 -5.16
CA SER A 606 -1.56 11.49 -6.18
C SER A 606 -1.45 12.38 -7.43
N THR A 607 -1.27 13.68 -7.26
CA THR A 607 -1.04 14.63 -8.38
C THR A 607 0.23 14.25 -9.14
N ALA A 608 1.32 13.94 -8.45
CA ALA A 608 2.58 13.56 -9.07
C ALA A 608 2.48 12.23 -9.85
N ILE A 609 1.72 11.26 -9.33
CA ILE A 609 1.40 10.01 -10.04
C ILE A 609 0.57 10.30 -11.29
N GLY A 610 -0.50 11.07 -11.16
CA GLY A 610 -1.37 11.42 -12.28
C GLY A 610 -0.66 12.17 -13.41
N LEU A 611 0.37 12.96 -13.09
CA LEU A 611 1.23 13.66 -14.04
C LEU A 611 2.43 12.80 -14.53
N GLY A 612 2.62 11.59 -13.98
CA GLY A 612 3.69 10.69 -14.37
C GLY A 612 5.09 11.06 -13.86
N THR A 613 5.21 11.95 -12.87
CA THR A 613 6.51 12.30 -12.24
C THR A 613 6.92 11.31 -11.16
N ILE A 614 5.99 10.54 -10.61
CA ILE A 614 6.25 9.37 -9.81
C ILE A 614 5.94 8.16 -10.68
N LYS A 615 6.88 7.25 -10.81
CA LYS A 615 6.66 5.95 -11.44
C LYS A 615 6.22 4.97 -10.35
N HIS A 616 5.09 4.39 -10.56
CA HIS A 616 4.76 3.17 -9.86
C HIS A 616 5.59 2.04 -10.50
N PRO A 617 6.12 1.07 -9.76
CA PRO A 617 6.85 -0.05 -10.36
C PRO A 617 6.12 -0.68 -11.53
N GLU A 618 4.82 -0.71 -11.47
CA GLU A 618 3.90 -1.20 -12.48
C GLU A 618 3.78 -0.33 -13.71
N LEU A 619 3.76 0.98 -13.51
CA LEU A 619 3.67 1.97 -14.58
C LEU A 619 5.02 2.21 -15.25
N ALA A 620 6.11 1.67 -14.70
CA ALA A 620 7.42 1.73 -15.34
C ALA A 620 7.53 0.77 -16.55
N VAL A 621 6.59 -0.15 -16.70
CA VAL A 621 6.49 -1.07 -17.83
C VAL A 621 5.43 -0.55 -18.77
N GLU A 622 5.85 0.23 -19.78
CA GLU A 622 4.96 0.76 -20.80
C GLU A 622 4.18 -0.37 -21.48
N ASP A 623 2.88 -0.16 -21.67
CA ASP A 623 1.95 -1.01 -22.42
C ASP A 623 1.61 -2.40 -21.83
N ASN A 624 2.06 -2.74 -20.62
CA ASN A 624 1.78 -4.07 -20.10
C ASN A 624 1.30 -4.03 -18.64
N MET A 625 0.02 -3.80 -18.44
CA MET A 625 -0.64 -3.77 -17.10
C MET A 625 -0.45 -5.07 -16.29
N TRP A 626 0.05 -6.13 -16.90
CA TRP A 626 0.27 -7.43 -16.29
C TRP A 626 1.47 -7.48 -15.35
N TYR A 627 2.40 -6.56 -15.51
CA TYR A 627 3.65 -6.51 -14.74
C TYR A 627 3.59 -5.54 -13.57
N THR A 628 2.39 -5.29 -13.10
CA THR A 628 2.18 -4.30 -12.03
C THR A 628 2.71 -4.79 -10.69
N SER A 629 2.44 -6.03 -10.31
CA SER A 629 3.12 -6.65 -9.17
C SER A 629 3.09 -8.16 -9.31
N VAL A 630 4.14 -8.84 -8.83
CA VAL A 630 4.14 -10.30 -8.83
C VAL A 630 3.05 -10.79 -7.89
N PRO A 631 2.05 -11.56 -8.37
CA PRO A 631 1.00 -12.07 -7.49
C PRO A 631 1.58 -12.91 -6.36
N THR A 632 1.07 -12.72 -5.15
CA THR A 632 1.48 -13.50 -3.97
C THR A 632 1.16 -14.97 -4.12
N THR A 633 0.05 -15.27 -4.80
CA THR A 633 -0.39 -16.64 -5.09
C THR A 633 -0.30 -16.88 -6.59
N LEU A 634 0.49 -17.85 -7.01
CA LEU A 634 0.61 -18.29 -8.38
C LEU A 634 0.31 -19.79 -8.45
N PRO A 635 -0.29 -20.27 -9.57
CA PRO A 635 -0.62 -21.69 -9.73
C PRO A 635 0.63 -22.55 -9.86
N SER A 636 1.03 -23.17 -8.76
CA SER A 636 2.21 -24.05 -8.66
C SER A 636 1.80 -25.50 -8.35
N THR A 637 2.53 -26.44 -8.90
CA THR A 637 2.35 -27.88 -8.57
C THR A 637 2.84 -28.18 -7.15
N THR A 638 2.43 -29.30 -6.57
CA THR A 638 2.89 -29.75 -5.25
C THR A 638 4.42 -29.87 -5.18
N ILE A 639 5.06 -30.32 -6.27
CA ILE A 639 6.53 -30.46 -6.34
C ILE A 639 7.19 -29.07 -6.34
N GLU A 640 6.67 -28.15 -7.14
CA GLU A 640 7.14 -26.76 -7.17
C GLU A 640 6.98 -26.10 -5.80
N ASN A 641 5.81 -26.26 -5.15
CA ASN A 641 5.55 -25.72 -3.81
C ASN A 641 6.52 -26.24 -2.75
N ASN A 642 6.91 -27.49 -2.78
CA ASN A 642 7.89 -28.03 -1.84
C ASN A 642 9.26 -27.33 -1.99
N THR A 643 9.68 -27.05 -3.22
CA THR A 643 10.94 -26.32 -3.49
C THR A 643 10.82 -24.85 -3.09
N LEU A 644 9.70 -24.18 -3.43
CA LEU A 644 9.42 -22.80 -3.03
C LEU A 644 9.41 -22.65 -1.50
N ASN A 645 8.81 -23.58 -0.79
CA ASN A 645 8.77 -23.59 0.67
C ASN A 645 10.17 -23.70 1.30
N THR A 646 11.06 -24.50 0.73
CA THR A 646 12.44 -24.62 1.20
C THR A 646 13.17 -23.27 1.12
N TYR A 647 13.05 -22.57 0.00
CA TYR A 647 13.64 -21.22 -0.13
C TYR A 647 12.99 -20.23 0.84
N THR A 648 11.67 -20.27 0.96
CA THR A 648 10.93 -19.42 1.88
C THR A 648 11.35 -19.65 3.35
N GLU A 649 11.62 -20.88 3.72
CA GLU A 649 12.15 -21.20 5.06
C GLU A 649 13.55 -20.63 5.29
N LEU A 650 14.44 -20.75 4.31
CA LEU A 650 15.80 -20.18 4.37
C LEU A 650 15.78 -18.64 4.46
N THR A 651 14.87 -18.00 3.73
CA THR A 651 14.75 -16.53 3.68
C THR A 651 13.77 -15.96 4.70
N ALA A 652 13.11 -16.78 5.52
CA ALA A 652 12.11 -16.35 6.50
C ALA A 652 12.61 -15.27 7.49
N GLU A 653 13.91 -15.14 7.66
CA GLU A 653 14.56 -14.18 8.56
C GLU A 653 14.87 -12.83 7.91
N PHE A 654 14.70 -12.68 6.58
CA PHE A 654 15.06 -11.45 5.88
C PHE A 654 14.17 -10.25 6.22
N GLY A 655 12.98 -10.43 6.70
CA GLY A 655 12.16 -9.28 6.96
C GLY A 655 10.84 -9.50 7.72
N THR A 656 10.44 -10.71 8.06
CA THR A 656 9.04 -10.96 8.38
C THR A 656 8.75 -11.73 9.67
N GLY A 657 9.67 -11.94 10.58
CA GLY A 657 9.44 -12.80 11.74
C GLY A 657 9.34 -12.11 13.07
N LYS A 658 8.21 -12.19 13.78
CA LYS A 658 8.19 -11.95 15.24
C LYS A 658 9.12 -12.94 15.94
N GLY A 659 10.12 -12.41 16.65
CA GLY A 659 11.01 -13.21 17.50
C GLY A 659 12.17 -13.90 16.76
N LYS A 660 12.35 -13.66 15.46
CA LYS A 660 13.53 -14.09 14.70
C LYS A 660 14.43 -12.91 14.38
N VAL A 661 15.72 -13.16 14.28
CA VAL A 661 16.70 -12.17 13.82
C VAL A 661 16.35 -11.79 12.39
N ASN A 662 16.04 -10.52 12.20
CA ASN A 662 15.72 -9.98 10.90
C ASN A 662 17.01 -9.49 10.27
N ILE A 663 17.54 -10.22 9.29
CA ILE A 663 18.84 -9.94 8.68
C ILE A 663 18.91 -8.51 8.14
N LEU A 664 17.89 -8.05 7.42
CA LEU A 664 17.88 -6.69 6.87
C LEU A 664 17.79 -5.62 7.97
N CYS A 665 16.95 -5.81 8.98
CA CYS A 665 16.88 -4.91 10.13
C CYS A 665 18.18 -4.92 10.95
N ASP A 666 18.79 -6.08 11.12
CA ASP A 666 20.04 -6.21 11.83
C ASP A 666 21.21 -5.57 11.06
N GLN A 667 21.19 -5.62 9.73
CA GLN A 667 22.17 -4.94 8.90
C GLN A 667 22.09 -3.42 9.04
N ILE A 668 20.91 -2.83 9.09
CA ILE A 668 20.72 -1.41 9.44
C ILE A 668 21.26 -1.13 10.85
N SER A 669 20.98 -1.99 11.82
CA SER A 669 21.32 -1.77 13.23
C SER A 669 22.80 -2.02 13.53
N LYS A 670 23.39 -3.06 12.96
CA LYS A 670 24.68 -3.63 13.39
C LYS A 670 25.74 -3.63 12.29
N GLY A 671 25.34 -3.41 11.04
CA GLY A 671 26.25 -3.31 9.90
C GLY A 671 26.94 -4.61 9.50
N TYR A 672 26.34 -5.77 9.79
CA TYR A 672 26.89 -7.03 9.34
C TYR A 672 26.03 -7.67 8.24
N THR A 673 26.69 -8.43 7.40
CA THR A 673 26.09 -9.20 6.32
C THR A 673 25.65 -10.58 6.81
N LEU A 674 25.13 -11.40 5.90
CA LEU A 674 24.81 -12.79 6.17
C LEU A 674 26.05 -13.52 6.73
N GLU A 675 25.83 -14.40 7.72
CA GLU A 675 26.91 -15.18 8.34
C GLU A 675 27.73 -15.96 7.29
N GLY A 676 29.05 -15.78 7.35
CA GLY A 676 29.97 -16.36 6.38
C GLY A 676 30.23 -15.52 5.13
N CYS A 677 29.56 -14.37 4.98
CA CYS A 677 29.77 -13.43 3.90
C CYS A 677 30.53 -12.19 4.37
N SER A 678 31.40 -11.64 3.53
CA SER A 678 32.26 -10.50 3.85
C SER A 678 31.87 -9.21 3.10
N SER A 679 30.90 -9.28 2.20
CA SER A 679 30.47 -8.16 1.37
C SER A 679 29.01 -8.31 0.91
N ALA A 680 28.42 -7.21 0.46
CA ALA A 680 27.11 -7.17 -0.19
C ALA A 680 27.03 -8.14 -1.38
N ALA A 681 28.04 -8.11 -2.25
CA ALA A 681 28.15 -9.01 -3.41
C ALA A 681 28.15 -10.50 -3.01
N GLU A 682 28.91 -10.86 -1.97
CA GLU A 682 28.99 -12.24 -1.49
C GLU A 682 27.65 -12.67 -0.84
N THR A 683 27.00 -11.78 -0.13
CA THR A 683 25.66 -12.02 0.46
C THR A 683 24.62 -12.29 -0.64
N ALA A 684 24.53 -11.41 -1.63
CA ALA A 684 23.62 -11.57 -2.77
C ALA A 684 23.89 -12.89 -3.52
N LYS A 685 25.14 -13.18 -3.80
CA LYS A 685 25.55 -14.43 -4.46
C LYS A 685 25.16 -15.67 -3.64
N THR A 686 25.34 -15.63 -2.33
CA THR A 686 24.98 -16.74 -1.44
C THR A 686 23.48 -17.00 -1.46
N VAL A 687 22.65 -15.96 -1.37
CA VAL A 687 21.18 -16.09 -1.44
C VAL A 687 20.75 -16.63 -2.81
N LYS A 688 21.36 -16.14 -3.87
CA LYS A 688 21.04 -16.52 -5.24
C LYS A 688 21.45 -17.97 -5.58
N GLU A 689 22.72 -18.31 -5.39
CA GLU A 689 23.31 -19.57 -5.87
C GLU A 689 23.28 -20.68 -4.79
N VAL A 690 23.52 -20.34 -3.51
CA VAL A 690 23.67 -21.33 -2.44
C VAL A 690 22.32 -21.66 -1.79
N TRP A 691 21.48 -20.65 -1.56
CA TRP A 691 20.18 -20.84 -0.93
C TRP A 691 19.06 -21.18 -1.93
N GLY A 692 19.35 -21.27 -3.22
CA GLY A 692 18.41 -21.70 -4.24
C GLY A 692 17.54 -20.56 -4.79
N GLY A 693 17.96 -19.30 -4.65
CA GLY A 693 17.22 -18.15 -5.14
C GLY A 693 16.98 -18.16 -6.65
N GLU A 694 17.96 -18.62 -7.46
CA GLU A 694 17.78 -18.81 -8.90
C GLU A 694 16.66 -19.82 -9.22
N GLN A 695 16.60 -20.93 -8.48
CA GLN A 695 15.56 -21.91 -8.68
C GLN A 695 14.18 -21.38 -8.24
N TYR A 696 14.15 -20.59 -7.16
CA TYR A 696 12.93 -19.95 -6.67
C TYR A 696 12.34 -19.01 -7.72
N THR A 697 13.11 -18.08 -8.27
CA THR A 697 12.65 -17.15 -9.29
C THR A 697 12.26 -17.86 -10.58
N ALA A 698 13.01 -18.90 -11.00
CA ALA A 698 12.67 -19.70 -12.16
C ALA A 698 11.32 -20.44 -12.00
N LEU A 699 11.03 -20.98 -10.82
CA LEU A 699 9.74 -21.62 -10.54
C LEU A 699 8.59 -20.62 -10.48
N LYS A 700 8.83 -19.42 -9.92
CA LYS A 700 7.86 -18.32 -9.93
C LYS A 700 7.56 -17.87 -11.36
N GLN A 701 8.59 -17.78 -12.22
CA GLN A 701 8.42 -17.45 -13.63
C GLN A 701 7.56 -18.51 -14.36
N ILE A 702 7.86 -19.79 -14.16
CA ILE A 702 7.07 -20.88 -14.76
C ILE A 702 5.60 -20.80 -14.34
N ALA A 703 5.34 -20.54 -13.06
CA ALA A 703 3.98 -20.40 -12.56
C ALA A 703 3.27 -19.15 -13.13
N TRP A 704 4.00 -18.04 -13.28
CA TRP A 704 3.50 -16.82 -13.91
C TRP A 704 3.19 -17.02 -15.39
N ASP A 705 4.11 -17.59 -16.16
CA ASP A 705 3.92 -17.86 -17.58
C ASP A 705 2.73 -18.78 -17.84
N ARG A 706 2.55 -19.78 -16.99
CA ARG A 706 1.39 -20.69 -17.00
C ARG A 706 0.08 -19.94 -16.74
N ALA A 707 0.06 -19.03 -15.75
CA ALA A 707 -1.09 -18.20 -15.44
C ALA A 707 -1.42 -17.25 -16.61
N LEU A 708 -0.43 -16.63 -17.19
CA LEU A 708 -0.57 -15.70 -18.30
C LEU A 708 -1.06 -16.38 -19.57
N GLU A 709 -0.53 -17.57 -19.91
CA GLU A 709 -0.99 -18.38 -21.04
C GLU A 709 -2.47 -18.74 -20.88
N TYR A 710 -2.86 -19.19 -19.68
CA TYR A 710 -4.26 -19.48 -19.38
C TYR A 710 -5.14 -18.24 -19.58
N TYR A 711 -4.75 -17.10 -19.05
CA TYR A 711 -5.52 -15.86 -19.20
C TYR A 711 -5.70 -15.48 -20.67
N GLN A 712 -4.65 -15.58 -21.49
CA GLN A 712 -4.73 -15.30 -22.92
C GLN A 712 -5.71 -16.22 -23.66
N THR A 713 -5.99 -17.41 -23.13
CA THR A 713 -6.97 -18.32 -23.71
C THR A 713 -8.41 -17.96 -23.35
N ILE A 714 -8.65 -17.43 -22.15
CA ILE A 714 -9.99 -17.04 -21.71
C ILE A 714 -10.40 -15.62 -22.16
N SER A 715 -9.43 -14.79 -22.52
CA SER A 715 -9.67 -13.41 -22.99
C SER A 715 -9.96 -13.31 -24.50
N LYS A 716 -9.92 -14.45 -25.21
CA LYS A 716 -10.26 -14.56 -26.63
C LYS A 716 -11.72 -14.96 -26.81
#